data_3969fb45ef05bf9a8a7fe8aedd5bda13
#
_entry.id   3969fb45ef05bf9a8a7fe8aedd5bda13
#
_cell.length_a   1.000
_cell.length_b   1.000
_cell.length_c   1.000
_cell.angle_alpha   90.00
_cell.angle_beta   90.00
_cell.angle_gamma   90.00
#
_symmetry.space_group_name_H-M   'P 1'
#
loop_
_entity.id
_entity.type
_entity.pdbx_description
1 polymer ?
#
loop_
_entity_poly.entity_id
_entity_poly.type
_entity_poly.pdbx_seq_one_letter_code
_entity_poly.pdbx_strand_id
1 'polypeptide(L)'
;MGVHGLTSYVEGNRQFFTDLKLRNTHLVIDGCSLYFRLYFTTGLDQIRGGDYDAFAKVVQRFFAALSSCDVSPFVVLDGGMDETDKKFKTLQERAQSKIHEAHSLSRGFHGSVLPLLTREVFRQVLCELGVPFAQCFSEADFEIASLAHQWRCPVLTNDSDFYIFDLCGGYLPMTFFEWDNVCSKASECYIPARRFTVNRFCSHFNHMNKQLLPLFAVITGNDYTHAKTTDMFFSRVELPTVPRRRGSPSSPRIEGFLHWLSAFTNPLAALEEVLEIMGGRQKSSLRKQLTAGIQDYQLPPTSSLAQFFSNSQLQTYNVLKLPAALTSQPEWLLKRITSGSLPPLVLNVLVLRRALLIVQVENSRLPSSHEASLNIRKTIYGLLLLKNTMQCNAGRGQRGRGRGGLPEQAQSLSAPCFVEEYDRLELNLRRTTVEAQLPTHHPQLSLNTLNQVAISVRRKVLFGTLRVMEHVLQFVEPHLHLPVCVTHFWMHSSTPKPSQSLLQCVLLGLVYGELCRRKAIFGDQLHACASTATVCQNLDQLRMNSAQRRGVDLGVAHSLSQWQSCMWAGIYLNQLLCFPLPEPQSAWLFSGTLLHGLEAVLRGGHQAESLLAGAPVALQLYCTLLGAIQGFVFQNQAAQHIAPFQAAGTRGQGRRQRGTGGKRRHHRRRGGASAASDLSNRFGMLTCEDESDED
;
A
#
# COMPACT_ATOMS: atom_id res chain seq x y z
N MET A 1 6.31 11.01 7.20
CA MET A 1 7.09 11.85 8.15
C MET A 1 6.11 12.77 8.83
N GLY A 2 6.31 13.15 10.09
CA GLY A 2 5.38 14.07 10.69
C GLY A 2 5.87 14.63 12.01
N VAL A 3 5.71 15.93 12.19
CA VAL A 3 6.01 16.59 13.47
C VAL A 3 4.84 16.38 14.42
N HIS A 4 5.11 15.73 15.55
CA HIS A 4 4.07 15.33 16.50
C HIS A 4 3.24 16.51 17.02
N GLY A 5 1.92 16.42 16.86
CA GLY A 5 0.95 17.43 17.32
C GLY A 5 0.91 18.72 16.47
N LEU A 6 1.78 18.88 15.46
CA LEU A 6 1.86 20.11 14.66
C LEU A 6 0.61 20.31 13.80
N THR A 7 0.08 19.26 13.19
CA THR A 7 -1.13 19.35 12.37
C THR A 7 -2.30 19.91 13.19
N SER A 8 -2.63 19.29 14.32
CA SER A 8 -3.73 19.74 15.19
C SER A 8 -3.54 21.19 15.65
N TYR A 9 -2.31 21.59 15.99
CA TYR A 9 -1.99 22.95 16.37
C TYR A 9 -2.19 23.93 15.21
N VAL A 10 -1.65 23.62 14.02
CA VAL A 10 -1.73 24.56 12.88
C VAL A 10 -3.13 24.62 12.31
N GLU A 11 -3.80 23.49 12.09
CA GLU A 11 -5.14 23.42 11.50
C GLU A 11 -6.20 24.03 12.42
N GLY A 12 -6.03 23.91 13.74
CA GLY A 12 -6.88 24.58 14.71
C GLY A 12 -6.75 26.10 14.77
N ASN A 13 -5.70 26.67 14.14
CA ASN A 13 -5.44 28.12 14.14
C ASN A 13 -5.62 28.73 12.74
N ARG A 14 -6.86 29.12 12.41
CA ARG A 14 -7.24 29.67 11.08
C ARG A 14 -6.36 30.83 10.61
N GLN A 15 -5.78 31.59 11.52
CA GLN A 15 -4.90 32.74 11.23
C GLN A 15 -3.64 32.38 10.44
N PHE A 16 -3.20 31.12 10.49
CA PHE A 16 -2.03 30.65 9.76
C PHE A 16 -2.31 30.41 8.27
N PHE A 17 -3.57 30.40 7.86
CA PHE A 17 -4.00 30.14 6.50
C PHE A 17 -4.47 31.40 5.78
N THR A 18 -4.43 31.32 4.44
CA THR A 18 -5.09 32.28 3.55
C THR A 18 -6.09 31.52 2.68
N ASP A 19 -7.30 32.06 2.51
CA ASP A 19 -8.25 31.50 1.56
C ASP A 19 -7.69 31.61 0.14
N LEU A 20 -7.87 30.54 -0.64
CA LEU A 20 -7.36 30.38 -2.00
C LEU A 20 -8.48 29.90 -2.92
N LYS A 21 -8.63 30.56 -4.07
CA LYS A 21 -9.40 30.06 -5.21
C LYS A 21 -8.44 29.32 -6.13
N LEU A 22 -8.39 27.99 -6.04
CA LEU A 22 -7.45 27.20 -6.85
C LEU A 22 -7.97 27.04 -8.27
N ARG A 23 -7.22 27.53 -9.25
CA ARG A 23 -7.48 27.44 -10.69
C ARG A 23 -6.24 27.82 -11.50
N ASN A 24 -6.19 27.41 -12.78
CA ASN A 24 -5.12 27.78 -13.74
C ASN A 24 -3.70 27.60 -13.17
N THR A 25 -3.41 26.45 -12.59
CA THR A 25 -2.11 26.22 -11.94
C THR A 25 -1.70 24.74 -11.97
N HIS A 26 -0.41 24.49 -11.84
CA HIS A 26 0.07 23.16 -11.50
C HIS A 26 -0.22 22.85 -10.02
N LEU A 27 -0.48 21.59 -9.74
CA LEU A 27 -0.69 21.08 -8.38
C LEU A 27 0.11 19.79 -8.19
N VAL A 28 1.10 19.83 -7.30
CA VAL A 28 1.81 18.60 -6.91
C VAL A 28 1.04 17.91 -5.82
N ILE A 29 0.75 16.63 -6.03
CA ILE A 29 -0.13 15.84 -5.15
C ILE A 29 0.64 14.68 -4.56
N ASP A 30 0.64 14.57 -3.23
CA ASP A 30 1.01 13.35 -2.53
C ASP A 30 -0.07 12.29 -2.79
N GLY A 31 0.26 11.35 -3.69
CA GLY A 31 -0.70 10.33 -4.12
C GLY A 31 -1.08 9.37 -3.00
N CYS A 32 -0.15 9.07 -2.08
CA CYS A 32 -0.42 8.18 -0.96
C CYS A 32 -1.38 8.83 0.04
N SER A 33 -1.15 10.07 0.45
CA SER A 33 -2.12 10.82 1.26
C SER A 33 -3.47 10.96 0.56
N LEU A 34 -3.47 11.20 -0.78
CA LEU A 34 -4.71 11.40 -1.54
C LEU A 34 -5.60 10.15 -1.54
N TYR A 35 -5.09 8.96 -1.93
CA TYR A 35 -5.95 7.78 -2.02
C TYR A 35 -6.45 7.33 -0.64
N PHE A 36 -5.64 7.50 0.42
CA PHE A 36 -6.11 7.31 1.79
C PHE A 36 -7.26 8.26 2.13
N ARG A 37 -7.06 9.56 1.91
CA ARG A 37 -8.08 10.57 2.21
C ARG A 37 -9.38 10.31 1.45
N LEU A 38 -9.30 10.10 0.14
CA LEU A 38 -10.49 9.85 -0.68
C LEU A 38 -11.24 8.59 -0.24
N TYR A 39 -10.54 7.52 0.14
CA TYR A 39 -11.20 6.30 0.58
C TYR A 39 -12.02 6.49 1.86
N PHE A 40 -11.42 7.11 2.86
CA PHE A 40 -12.06 7.21 4.18
C PHE A 40 -13.09 8.33 4.28
N THR A 41 -12.87 9.47 3.64
CA THR A 41 -13.83 10.61 3.73
C THR A 41 -15.10 10.42 2.93
N THR A 42 -15.16 9.46 2.02
CA THR A 42 -16.34 9.18 1.21
C THR A 42 -17.19 8.02 1.77
N GLY A 43 -16.89 7.54 2.97
CA GLY A 43 -17.68 6.52 3.65
C GLY A 43 -17.72 5.16 2.97
N LEU A 44 -16.68 4.80 2.21
CA LEU A 44 -16.58 3.51 1.54
C LEU A 44 -16.37 2.37 2.52
N ASP A 45 -16.88 1.18 2.18
CA ASP A 45 -16.75 0.00 3.05
C ASP A 45 -15.29 -0.40 3.24
N GLN A 46 -14.92 -0.63 4.48
CA GLN A 46 -13.60 -1.15 4.88
C GLN A 46 -13.69 -2.47 5.65
N ILE A 47 -14.89 -2.82 6.10
CA ILE A 47 -15.11 -3.98 6.99
C ILE A 47 -15.25 -5.26 6.17
N ARG A 48 -15.79 -5.16 4.96
CA ARG A 48 -16.04 -6.30 4.06
C ARG A 48 -14.99 -6.47 2.98
N GLY A 49 -13.85 -5.77 3.10
CA GLY A 49 -12.73 -5.84 2.17
C GLY A 49 -12.75 -4.81 1.05
N GLY A 50 -13.69 -3.85 1.08
CA GLY A 50 -13.75 -2.69 0.20
C GLY A 50 -14.66 -2.83 -1.02
N ASP A 51 -15.03 -1.68 -1.59
CA ASP A 51 -15.81 -1.54 -2.82
C ASP A 51 -15.01 -0.74 -3.85
N TYR A 52 -14.22 -1.44 -4.65
CA TYR A 52 -13.23 -0.81 -5.52
C TYR A 52 -13.81 -0.03 -6.70
N ASP A 53 -14.97 -0.42 -7.22
CA ASP A 53 -15.70 0.30 -8.27
C ASP A 53 -16.21 1.67 -7.79
N ALA A 54 -16.67 1.73 -6.54
CA ALA A 54 -17.09 2.97 -5.92
C ALA A 54 -15.89 3.89 -5.66
N PHE A 55 -14.77 3.32 -5.20
CA PHE A 55 -13.52 4.08 -5.02
C PHE A 55 -12.98 4.63 -6.35
N ALA A 56 -12.97 3.84 -7.42
CA ALA A 56 -12.56 4.32 -8.75
C ALA A 56 -13.38 5.53 -9.20
N LYS A 57 -14.71 5.51 -8.99
CA LYS A 57 -15.59 6.64 -9.29
C LYS A 57 -15.28 7.89 -8.47
N VAL A 58 -14.89 7.74 -7.20
CA VAL A 58 -14.46 8.86 -6.33
C VAL A 58 -13.19 9.50 -6.90
N VAL A 59 -12.19 8.66 -7.25
CA VAL A 59 -10.94 9.16 -7.85
C VAL A 59 -11.20 9.89 -9.18
N GLN A 60 -12.03 9.31 -10.06
CA GLN A 60 -12.41 9.94 -11.33
C GLN A 60 -13.08 11.31 -11.11
N ARG A 61 -14.02 11.42 -10.15
CA ARG A 61 -14.67 12.69 -9.81
C ARG A 61 -13.68 13.73 -9.28
N PHE A 62 -12.72 13.30 -8.45
CA PHE A 62 -11.68 14.19 -7.93
C PHE A 62 -10.87 14.83 -9.07
N PHE A 63 -10.35 14.03 -10.01
CA PHE A 63 -9.57 14.56 -11.13
C PHE A 63 -10.42 15.33 -12.13
N ALA A 64 -11.70 14.98 -12.31
CA ALA A 64 -12.64 15.77 -13.11
C ALA A 64 -12.87 17.18 -12.51
N ALA A 65 -12.94 17.30 -11.18
CA ALA A 65 -13.05 18.59 -10.48
C ALA A 65 -11.80 19.44 -10.71
N LEU A 66 -10.59 18.87 -10.66
CA LEU A 66 -9.35 19.59 -10.99
C LEU A 66 -9.35 20.08 -12.44
N SER A 67 -9.71 19.21 -13.38
CA SER A 67 -9.77 19.53 -14.81
C SER A 67 -10.77 20.65 -15.12
N SER A 68 -11.93 20.67 -14.45
CA SER A 68 -12.96 21.72 -14.63
C SER A 68 -12.49 23.11 -14.19
N CYS A 69 -11.41 23.18 -13.39
CA CYS A 69 -10.82 24.43 -12.89
C CYS A 69 -9.46 24.73 -13.54
N ASP A 70 -9.11 24.07 -14.64
CA ASP A 70 -7.80 24.20 -15.33
C ASP A 70 -6.59 23.97 -14.39
N VAL A 71 -6.74 23.05 -13.42
CA VAL A 71 -5.66 22.63 -12.53
C VAL A 71 -4.98 21.41 -13.11
N SER A 72 -3.69 21.52 -13.39
CA SER A 72 -2.85 20.44 -13.93
C SER A 72 -2.24 19.63 -12.77
N PRO A 73 -2.72 18.42 -12.45
CA PRO A 73 -2.18 17.59 -11.37
C PRO A 73 -0.92 16.84 -11.77
N PHE A 74 0.02 16.71 -10.84
CA PHE A 74 1.20 15.87 -10.93
C PHE A 74 1.28 15.02 -9.66
N VAL A 75 1.03 13.72 -9.80
CA VAL A 75 0.90 12.82 -8.65
C VAL A 75 2.23 12.12 -8.38
N VAL A 76 2.67 12.12 -7.13
CA VAL A 76 3.89 11.43 -6.71
C VAL A 76 3.51 10.36 -5.68
N LEU A 77 3.99 9.13 -5.91
CA LEU A 77 3.75 7.98 -5.06
C LEU A 77 5.01 7.63 -4.28
N ASP A 78 4.84 7.20 -3.04
CA ASP A 78 5.93 6.61 -2.27
C ASP A 78 6.45 5.33 -2.94
N GLY A 79 7.74 5.14 -2.80
CA GLY A 79 8.45 3.91 -3.15
C GLY A 79 8.60 2.96 -1.98
N GLY A 80 9.80 2.37 -1.84
CA GLY A 80 10.15 1.46 -0.76
C GLY A 80 10.47 2.15 0.56
N MET A 81 10.70 1.35 1.58
CA MET A 81 11.22 1.80 2.87
C MET A 81 12.62 2.40 2.71
N ASP A 82 12.96 3.35 3.57
CA ASP A 82 14.28 3.97 3.60
C ASP A 82 15.38 2.93 3.88
N GLU A 83 16.46 2.96 3.08
CA GLU A 83 17.61 2.04 3.23
C GLU A 83 18.37 2.22 4.56
N THR A 84 18.25 3.39 5.21
CA THR A 84 18.89 3.67 6.50
C THR A 84 18.17 3.06 7.69
N ASP A 85 17.00 2.47 7.47
CA ASP A 85 16.17 1.76 8.46
C ASP A 85 15.67 2.63 9.64
N LYS A 86 15.87 3.94 9.59
CA LYS A 86 15.51 4.87 10.68
C LYS A 86 14.03 4.86 11.04
N LYS A 87 13.14 4.67 10.02
CA LYS A 87 11.68 4.65 10.18
C LYS A 87 11.09 3.28 10.46
N PHE A 88 11.86 2.21 10.40
CA PHE A 88 11.30 0.87 10.42
C PHE A 88 10.54 0.56 11.73
N LYS A 89 11.05 1.04 12.85
CA LYS A 89 10.36 0.90 14.13
C LYS A 89 8.99 1.59 14.12
N THR A 90 8.90 2.79 13.58
CA THR A 90 7.63 3.52 13.41
C THR A 90 6.66 2.75 12.49
N LEU A 91 7.16 2.16 11.39
CA LEU A 91 6.35 1.33 10.50
C LEU A 91 5.82 0.08 11.19
N GLN A 92 6.61 -0.56 12.06
CA GLN A 92 6.16 -1.70 12.87
C GLN A 92 5.07 -1.29 13.87
N GLU A 93 5.25 -0.16 14.58
CA GLU A 93 4.26 0.37 15.53
C GLU A 93 2.94 0.70 14.82
N ARG A 94 3.00 1.31 13.63
CA ARG A 94 1.84 1.57 12.78
C ARG A 94 1.15 0.28 12.34
N ALA A 95 1.91 -0.71 11.88
CA ALA A 95 1.35 -2.00 11.49
C ALA A 95 0.69 -2.72 12.68
N GLN A 96 1.31 -2.67 13.86
CA GLN A 96 0.74 -3.19 15.10
C GLN A 96 -0.59 -2.49 15.45
N SER A 97 -0.64 -1.15 15.34
CA SER A 97 -1.87 -0.37 15.54
C SER A 97 -2.96 -0.79 14.54
N LYS A 98 -2.61 -0.94 13.26
CA LYS A 98 -3.56 -1.36 12.22
C LYS A 98 -4.12 -2.78 12.45
N ILE A 99 -3.36 -3.69 13.05
CA ILE A 99 -3.86 -5.00 13.47
C ILE A 99 -4.97 -4.84 14.53
N HIS A 100 -4.76 -3.97 15.51
CA HIS A 100 -5.78 -3.68 16.52
C HIS A 100 -7.00 -2.96 15.94
N GLU A 101 -6.81 -2.02 15.02
CA GLU A 101 -7.91 -1.34 14.33
C GLU A 101 -8.73 -2.33 13.49
N ALA A 102 -8.09 -3.23 12.73
CA ALA A 102 -8.77 -4.27 11.96
C ALA A 102 -9.60 -5.19 12.86
N HIS A 103 -9.04 -5.56 14.01
CA HIS A 103 -9.77 -6.35 15.01
C HIS A 103 -10.96 -5.56 15.59
N SER A 104 -10.79 -4.26 15.88
CA SER A 104 -11.86 -3.39 16.36
C SER A 104 -12.99 -3.28 15.34
N LEU A 105 -12.67 -3.01 14.07
CA LEU A 105 -13.61 -2.99 12.95
C LEU A 105 -14.38 -4.31 12.80
N SER A 106 -13.70 -5.45 12.93
CA SER A 106 -14.32 -6.77 12.84
C SER A 106 -15.37 -7.03 13.93
N ARG A 107 -15.33 -6.27 15.02
CA ARG A 107 -16.27 -6.30 16.15
C ARG A 107 -17.30 -5.17 16.13
N GLY A 108 -17.30 -4.33 15.09
CA GLY A 108 -18.21 -3.21 14.94
C GLY A 108 -17.81 -1.93 15.70
N PHE A 109 -16.53 -1.82 16.11
CA PHE A 109 -15.96 -0.61 16.69
C PHE A 109 -15.23 0.23 15.62
N HIS A 110 -14.70 1.38 16.04
CA HIS A 110 -13.97 2.29 15.15
C HIS A 110 -12.59 1.76 14.75
N GLY A 111 -12.13 2.20 13.59
CA GLY A 111 -10.82 1.91 13.01
C GLY A 111 -10.74 2.39 11.57
N SER A 112 -9.54 2.38 11.01
CA SER A 112 -9.27 2.81 9.63
C SER A 112 -8.31 1.82 8.97
N VAL A 113 -8.84 0.88 8.20
CA VAL A 113 -8.07 -0.14 7.46
C VAL A 113 -8.35 -0.01 5.98
N LEU A 114 -7.31 0.32 5.22
CA LEU A 114 -7.42 0.50 3.79
C LEU A 114 -7.48 -0.87 3.09
N PRO A 115 -8.46 -1.13 2.22
CA PRO A 115 -8.54 -2.37 1.47
C PRO A 115 -7.34 -2.61 0.55
N LEU A 116 -6.98 -3.88 0.41
CA LEU A 116 -5.68 -4.32 -0.11
C LEU A 116 -5.36 -3.84 -1.53
N LEU A 117 -6.35 -3.78 -2.44
CA LEU A 117 -6.16 -3.41 -3.84
C LEU A 117 -6.34 -1.90 -4.12
N THR A 118 -6.58 -1.07 -3.10
CA THR A 118 -6.86 0.37 -3.27
C THR A 118 -5.76 1.09 -4.06
N ARG A 119 -4.48 0.80 -3.79
CA ARG A 119 -3.36 1.37 -4.53
C ARG A 119 -3.41 1.02 -6.02
N GLU A 120 -3.71 -0.22 -6.35
CA GLU A 120 -3.78 -0.67 -7.75
C GLU A 120 -4.94 -0.01 -8.50
N VAL A 121 -6.09 0.12 -7.85
CA VAL A 121 -7.23 0.86 -8.41
C VAL A 121 -6.86 2.31 -8.66
N PHE A 122 -6.25 2.98 -7.68
CA PHE A 122 -5.81 4.37 -7.82
C PHE A 122 -4.85 4.54 -9.01
N ARG A 123 -3.79 3.71 -9.08
CA ARG A 123 -2.82 3.72 -10.17
C ARG A 123 -3.47 3.51 -11.53
N GLN A 124 -4.38 2.54 -11.64
CA GLN A 124 -5.07 2.25 -12.90
C GLN A 124 -5.95 3.42 -13.34
N VAL A 125 -6.68 4.06 -12.44
CA VAL A 125 -7.49 5.25 -12.74
C VAL A 125 -6.60 6.40 -13.21
N LEU A 126 -5.43 6.64 -12.60
CA LEU A 126 -4.47 7.65 -13.09
C LEU A 126 -4.03 7.37 -14.53
N CYS A 127 -3.73 6.09 -14.84
CA CYS A 127 -3.37 5.68 -16.21
C CYS A 127 -4.53 5.90 -17.19
N GLU A 128 -5.76 5.52 -16.82
CA GLU A 128 -6.96 5.67 -17.65
C GLU A 128 -7.30 7.14 -17.95
N LEU A 129 -7.09 8.02 -16.97
CA LEU A 129 -7.32 9.46 -17.12
C LEU A 129 -6.14 10.22 -17.76
N GLY A 130 -5.01 9.55 -18.00
CA GLY A 130 -3.80 10.19 -18.50
C GLY A 130 -3.18 11.19 -17.52
N VAL A 131 -3.45 11.05 -16.21
CA VAL A 131 -2.88 11.92 -15.18
C VAL A 131 -1.39 11.60 -15.03
N PRO A 132 -0.48 12.60 -15.17
CA PRO A 132 0.95 12.38 -14.95
C PRO A 132 1.24 11.93 -13.51
N PHE A 133 1.94 10.82 -13.34
CA PHE A 133 2.39 10.36 -12.04
C PHE A 133 3.75 9.68 -12.08
N ALA A 134 4.44 9.68 -10.94
CA ALA A 134 5.72 9.01 -10.74
C ALA A 134 5.72 8.28 -9.39
N GLN A 135 6.42 7.15 -9.31
CA GLN A 135 6.74 6.49 -8.05
C GLN A 135 8.23 6.72 -7.72
N CYS A 136 8.49 7.20 -6.51
CA CYS A 136 9.85 7.35 -6.01
C CYS A 136 10.49 5.98 -5.69
N PHE A 137 11.81 5.95 -5.50
CA PHE A 137 12.50 4.73 -5.03
C PHE A 137 12.41 4.58 -3.51
N SER A 138 12.25 5.68 -2.79
CA SER A 138 12.02 5.75 -1.34
C SER A 138 10.79 6.61 -1.05
N GLU A 139 10.74 7.28 0.08
CA GLU A 139 9.68 8.23 0.42
C GLU A 139 9.63 9.42 -0.53
N ALA A 140 8.43 9.91 -0.77
CA ALA A 140 8.18 10.92 -1.79
C ALA A 140 8.27 12.37 -1.28
N ASP A 141 8.24 12.62 0.04
CA ASP A 141 8.05 13.96 0.62
C ASP A 141 9.07 14.98 0.12
N PHE A 142 10.36 14.60 0.17
CA PHE A 142 11.43 15.48 -0.29
C PHE A 142 11.34 15.77 -1.79
N GLU A 143 11.01 14.77 -2.60
CA GLU A 143 10.85 14.91 -4.04
C GLU A 143 9.62 15.77 -4.40
N ILE A 144 8.50 15.59 -3.67
CA ILE A 144 7.29 16.41 -3.79
C ILE A 144 7.61 17.87 -3.46
N ALA A 145 8.27 18.11 -2.32
CA ALA A 145 8.64 19.45 -1.88
C ALA A 145 9.61 20.12 -2.87
N SER A 146 10.61 19.37 -3.37
CA SER A 146 11.59 19.87 -4.35
C SER A 146 10.92 20.24 -5.68
N LEU A 147 10.00 19.41 -6.17
CA LEU A 147 9.24 19.67 -7.39
C LEU A 147 8.39 20.93 -7.26
N ALA A 148 7.62 21.04 -6.18
CA ALA A 148 6.77 22.20 -5.93
C ALA A 148 7.59 23.49 -5.72
N HIS A 149 8.77 23.38 -5.09
CA HIS A 149 9.69 24.51 -4.93
C HIS A 149 10.19 25.02 -6.27
N GLN A 150 10.66 24.14 -7.16
CA GLN A 150 11.14 24.51 -8.49
C GLN A 150 10.01 25.10 -9.34
N TRP A 151 8.83 24.51 -9.35
CA TRP A 151 7.70 24.96 -10.16
C TRP A 151 6.90 26.10 -9.53
N ARG A 152 7.21 26.48 -8.29
CA ARG A 152 6.53 27.53 -7.52
C ARG A 152 5.02 27.31 -7.45
N CYS A 153 4.58 26.06 -7.41
CA CYS A 153 3.18 25.66 -7.32
C CYS A 153 2.84 25.08 -5.95
N PRO A 154 1.55 25.01 -5.59
CA PRO A 154 1.14 24.44 -4.32
C PRO A 154 1.29 22.92 -4.28
N VAL A 155 1.41 22.37 -3.04
CA VAL A 155 1.38 20.94 -2.74
C VAL A 155 0.08 20.59 -2.04
N LEU A 156 -0.54 19.49 -2.43
CA LEU A 156 -1.71 18.90 -1.78
C LEU A 156 -1.31 17.61 -1.06
N THR A 157 -1.35 17.60 0.26
CA THR A 157 -1.02 16.45 1.12
C THR A 157 -1.67 16.61 2.50
N ASN A 158 -1.55 15.61 3.38
CA ASN A 158 -1.87 15.71 4.81
C ASN A 158 -0.63 15.53 5.69
N ASP A 159 0.57 15.51 5.12
CA ASP A 159 1.78 15.33 5.92
C ASP A 159 2.20 16.65 6.59
N SER A 160 2.45 16.58 7.90
CA SER A 160 2.83 17.74 8.72
C SER A 160 4.24 18.28 8.44
N ASP A 161 5.10 17.53 7.79
CA ASP A 161 6.42 18.02 7.39
C ASP A 161 6.32 19.16 6.36
N PHE A 162 5.21 19.22 5.63
CA PHE A 162 4.95 20.33 4.69
C PHE A 162 4.63 21.66 5.38
N TYR A 163 4.42 21.68 6.70
CA TYR A 163 4.44 22.93 7.48
C TYR A 163 5.86 23.46 7.73
N ILE A 164 6.90 22.65 7.48
CA ILE A 164 8.31 23.00 7.69
C ILE A 164 8.99 23.43 6.40
N PHE A 165 8.67 22.77 5.26
CA PHE A 165 9.26 23.09 3.97
C PHE A 165 8.85 24.51 3.52
N ASP A 166 9.84 25.32 3.11
CA ASP A 166 9.59 26.67 2.57
C ASP A 166 9.13 26.63 1.12
N LEU A 167 7.84 26.46 0.90
CA LEU A 167 7.22 26.34 -0.40
C LEU A 167 6.61 27.68 -0.86
N CYS A 168 7.11 28.25 -1.97
CA CYS A 168 6.58 29.51 -2.53
C CYS A 168 5.11 29.41 -2.94
N GLY A 169 4.68 28.26 -3.51
CA GLY A 169 3.29 28.00 -3.87
C GLY A 169 2.39 27.72 -2.67
N GLY A 170 3.01 27.33 -1.54
CA GLY A 170 2.35 26.98 -0.29
C GLY A 170 1.93 25.53 -0.21
N TYR A 171 1.41 25.19 0.94
CA TYR A 171 0.87 23.89 1.29
C TYR A 171 -0.66 23.98 1.41
N LEU A 172 -1.36 23.02 0.81
CA LEU A 172 -2.80 22.86 0.88
C LEU A 172 -3.11 21.58 1.66
N PRO A 173 -3.52 21.68 2.94
CA PRO A 173 -4.01 20.52 3.66
C PRO A 173 -5.26 19.97 2.98
N MET A 174 -5.33 18.65 2.78
CA MET A 174 -6.52 18.03 2.17
C MET A 174 -7.79 18.25 2.99
N THR A 175 -7.66 18.52 4.29
CA THR A 175 -8.76 18.87 5.20
C THR A 175 -9.49 20.15 4.76
N PHE A 176 -8.78 21.08 4.14
CA PHE A 176 -9.32 22.38 3.69
C PHE A 176 -9.37 22.50 2.16
N PHE A 177 -9.38 21.39 1.47
CA PHE A 177 -9.43 21.31 0.01
C PHE A 177 -10.80 20.80 -0.43
N GLU A 178 -11.71 21.73 -0.77
CA GLU A 178 -13.13 21.44 -1.04
C GLU A 178 -13.37 21.03 -2.50
N TRP A 179 -12.76 19.93 -2.94
CA TRP A 179 -12.83 19.46 -4.33
C TRP A 179 -14.22 19.02 -4.80
N ASP A 180 -15.10 18.63 -3.88
CA ASP A 180 -16.49 18.25 -4.13
C ASP A 180 -17.45 19.45 -4.14
N ASN A 181 -16.96 20.63 -3.75
CA ASN A 181 -17.69 21.90 -3.73
C ASN A 181 -17.08 22.90 -4.72
N VAL A 182 -16.98 22.50 -6.01
CA VAL A 182 -16.46 23.38 -7.08
C VAL A 182 -17.38 24.58 -7.24
N CYS A 183 -16.83 25.78 -7.07
CA CYS A 183 -17.54 27.02 -7.30
C CYS A 183 -17.54 27.39 -8.78
N SER A 184 -18.70 27.33 -9.42
CA SER A 184 -18.90 27.73 -10.80
C SER A 184 -19.84 28.95 -10.84
N LYS A 185 -19.31 30.17 -10.93
CA LYS A 185 -20.10 31.42 -11.05
C LYS A 185 -19.72 32.12 -12.35
N ALA A 186 -20.69 32.26 -13.23
CA ALA A 186 -20.74 33.06 -14.45
C ALA A 186 -19.52 32.98 -15.39
N SER A 187 -18.30 33.16 -14.93
CA SER A 187 -17.05 33.10 -15.73
C SER A 187 -15.86 32.51 -14.97
N GLU A 188 -16.03 32.14 -13.71
CA GLU A 188 -14.95 31.64 -12.87
C GLU A 188 -15.27 30.25 -12.30
N CYS A 189 -14.49 29.23 -12.69
CA CYS A 189 -14.50 27.92 -12.05
C CYS A 189 -13.26 27.80 -11.17
N TYR A 190 -13.45 27.46 -9.87
CA TYR A 190 -12.34 27.27 -8.93
C TYR A 190 -12.72 26.31 -7.81
N ILE A 191 -11.70 25.68 -7.24
CA ILE A 191 -11.83 24.88 -6.03
C ILE A 191 -11.50 25.76 -4.82
N PRO A 192 -12.40 25.90 -3.82
CA PRO A 192 -12.07 26.55 -2.57
C PRO A 192 -11.02 25.76 -1.81
N ALA A 193 -10.00 26.45 -1.30
CA ALA A 193 -8.94 25.83 -0.52
C ALA A 193 -8.37 26.83 0.50
N ARG A 194 -7.65 26.33 1.50
CA ARG A 194 -6.82 27.15 2.38
C ARG A 194 -5.36 26.84 2.16
N ARG A 195 -4.59 27.90 2.02
CA ARG A 195 -3.15 27.82 1.78
C ARG A 195 -2.36 28.21 3.02
N PHE A 196 -1.47 27.34 3.45
CA PHE A 196 -0.43 27.61 4.43
C PHE A 196 0.83 28.08 3.72
N THR A 197 1.55 29.04 4.31
CA THR A 197 2.90 29.43 3.91
C THR A 197 3.76 29.67 5.13
N VAL A 198 5.02 29.25 5.09
CA VAL A 198 5.99 29.43 6.17
C VAL A 198 6.16 30.92 6.53
N ASN A 199 6.16 31.80 5.54
CA ASN A 199 6.28 33.24 5.79
C ASN A 199 5.15 33.78 6.65
N ARG A 200 3.89 33.38 6.36
CA ARG A 200 2.71 33.78 7.16
C ARG A 200 2.78 33.17 8.56
N PHE A 201 3.18 31.92 8.68
CA PHE A 201 3.33 31.25 9.96
C PHE A 201 4.39 31.96 10.84
N CYS A 202 5.58 32.18 10.30
CA CYS A 202 6.66 32.87 11.04
C CYS A 202 6.31 34.32 11.43
N SER A 203 5.47 35.02 10.64
CA SER A 203 5.05 36.38 10.98
C SER A 203 4.23 36.45 12.29
N HIS A 204 3.59 35.36 12.71
CA HIS A 204 2.87 35.28 13.99
C HIS A 204 3.79 35.07 15.19
N PHE A 205 5.05 34.72 14.96
CA PHE A 205 6.06 34.51 15.97
C PHE A 205 7.20 35.53 15.80
N ASN A 206 6.88 36.83 15.97
CA ASN A 206 7.83 37.96 15.89
C ASN A 206 8.68 37.95 14.61
N HIS A 207 8.09 37.58 13.46
CA HIS A 207 8.84 37.40 12.21
C HIS A 207 10.05 36.46 12.33
N MET A 208 9.87 35.36 13.05
CA MET A 208 10.86 34.33 13.28
C MET A 208 11.59 33.95 11.98
N ASN A 209 12.90 33.79 12.07
CA ASN A 209 13.69 33.32 10.94
C ASN A 209 13.21 31.88 10.52
N LYS A 210 12.68 31.76 9.31
CA LYS A 210 12.16 30.50 8.79
C LYS A 210 13.17 29.35 8.76
N GLN A 211 14.46 29.64 8.73
CA GLN A 211 15.53 28.63 8.81
C GLN A 211 15.61 27.95 10.19
N LEU A 212 14.86 28.42 11.19
CA LEU A 212 14.72 27.77 12.50
C LEU A 212 13.67 26.65 12.52
N LEU A 213 12.73 26.61 11.52
CA LEU A 213 11.69 25.58 11.47
C LEU A 213 12.22 24.15 11.33
N PRO A 214 13.28 23.85 10.56
CA PRO A 214 13.89 22.54 10.58
C PRO A 214 14.38 22.11 11.97
N LEU A 215 15.00 23.02 12.72
CA LEU A 215 15.42 22.75 14.10
C LEU A 215 14.20 22.50 15.00
N PHE A 216 13.14 23.29 14.84
CA PHE A 216 11.86 23.07 15.52
C PHE A 216 11.34 21.66 15.28
N ALA A 217 11.27 21.21 14.02
CA ALA A 217 10.77 19.89 13.65
C ALA A 217 11.59 18.74 14.28
N VAL A 218 12.92 18.85 14.21
CA VAL A 218 13.82 17.83 14.74
C VAL A 218 13.74 17.72 16.28
N ILE A 219 13.60 18.84 16.98
CA ILE A 219 13.52 18.86 18.46
C ILE A 219 12.12 18.47 18.97
N THR A 220 11.06 18.90 18.28
CA THR A 220 9.68 18.52 18.66
C THR A 220 9.45 17.03 18.48
N GLY A 221 10.23 16.38 17.64
CA GLY A 221 10.16 14.97 17.32
C GLY A 221 9.51 14.75 15.97
N ASN A 222 10.25 14.15 15.09
CA ASN A 222 9.79 13.63 13.81
C ASN A 222 10.06 12.12 13.77
N ASP A 223 9.69 11.46 12.67
CA ASP A 223 9.87 10.01 12.49
C ASP A 223 11.36 9.55 12.57
N TYR A 224 12.30 10.48 12.55
CA TYR A 224 13.75 10.21 12.57
C TYR A 224 14.42 10.52 13.93
N THR A 225 13.75 11.28 14.80
CA THR A 225 14.31 11.70 16.08
C THR A 225 13.79 10.81 17.21
N HIS A 226 14.70 10.29 18.03
CA HIS A 226 14.28 9.47 19.17
C HIS A 226 13.49 10.29 20.20
N ALA A 227 12.38 9.77 20.68
CA ALA A 227 11.53 10.37 21.72
C ALA A 227 12.33 10.79 22.97
N LYS A 228 13.37 10.04 23.32
CA LYS A 228 14.30 10.39 24.44
C LYS A 228 15.00 11.73 24.24
N THR A 229 15.36 12.08 23.01
CA THR A 229 16.02 13.37 22.69
C THR A 229 15.06 14.52 22.92
N THR A 230 13.83 14.38 22.42
CA THR A 230 12.75 15.33 22.62
C THR A 230 12.43 15.55 24.10
N ASP A 231 12.22 14.47 24.85
CA ASP A 231 11.90 14.55 26.28
C ASP A 231 13.05 15.16 27.11
N MET A 232 14.29 14.86 26.76
CA MET A 232 15.46 15.41 27.42
C MET A 232 15.55 16.93 27.24
N PHE A 233 15.26 17.47 26.07
CA PHE A 233 15.22 18.90 25.81
C PHE A 233 14.08 19.57 26.59
N PHE A 234 12.85 19.10 26.42
CA PHE A 234 11.67 19.72 27.03
C PHE A 234 11.61 19.59 28.56
N SER A 235 12.38 18.69 29.18
CA SER A 235 12.51 18.60 30.62
C SER A 235 13.48 19.64 31.23
N ARG A 236 14.28 20.32 30.41
CA ARG A 236 15.34 21.24 30.84
C ARG A 236 15.12 22.67 30.35
N VAL A 237 14.43 22.86 29.24
CA VAL A 237 14.20 24.20 28.68
C VAL A 237 13.10 24.91 29.45
N GLU A 238 13.28 26.18 29.75
CA GLU A 238 12.27 27.08 30.25
C GLU A 238 11.56 27.74 29.05
N LEU A 239 10.35 27.30 28.77
CA LEU A 239 9.56 27.85 27.68
C LEU A 239 8.72 29.04 28.13
N PRO A 240 8.55 30.07 27.27
CA PRO A 240 7.64 31.20 27.55
C PRO A 240 6.22 30.71 27.80
N THR A 241 5.58 31.24 28.84
CA THR A 241 4.17 30.97 29.14
C THR A 241 3.31 31.78 28.20
N VAL A 242 2.53 31.12 27.35
CA VAL A 242 1.64 31.79 26.39
C VAL A 242 0.24 31.87 27.00
N PRO A 243 -0.39 33.06 27.08
CA PRO A 243 -1.76 33.20 27.56
C PRO A 243 -2.75 32.40 26.70
N ARG A 244 -3.58 31.56 27.33
CA ARG A 244 -4.60 30.77 26.63
C ARG A 244 -5.61 31.69 25.94
N ARG A 245 -5.72 31.60 24.62
CA ARG A 245 -6.83 32.16 23.87
C ARG A 245 -8.04 31.24 23.98
N ARG A 246 -9.21 31.76 24.41
CA ARG A 246 -10.45 30.96 24.46
C ARG A 246 -10.77 30.45 23.06
N GLY A 247 -11.02 29.14 22.93
CA GLY A 247 -11.45 28.49 21.69
C GLY A 247 -10.34 28.10 20.71
N SER A 248 -9.07 28.19 21.07
CA SER A 248 -7.95 27.70 20.23
C SER A 248 -7.41 26.39 20.81
N PRO A 249 -7.14 25.35 19.99
CA PRO A 249 -6.42 24.17 20.45
C PRO A 249 -5.06 24.62 20.94
N SER A 250 -4.81 24.51 22.23
CA SER A 250 -3.52 24.93 22.81
C SER A 250 -2.60 23.73 22.87
N SER A 251 -1.47 23.83 22.18
CA SER A 251 -0.32 22.97 22.41
C SER A 251 0.77 23.84 23.06
N PRO A 252 0.79 23.97 24.41
CA PRO A 252 1.71 24.87 25.11
C PRO A 252 3.17 24.58 24.79
N ARG A 253 3.49 23.30 24.54
CA ARG A 253 4.83 22.85 24.18
C ARG A 253 5.25 23.37 22.80
N ILE A 254 4.40 23.23 21.79
CA ILE A 254 4.65 23.70 20.42
C ILE A 254 4.73 25.21 20.39
N GLU A 255 3.74 25.91 20.94
CA GLU A 255 3.63 27.36 20.94
C GLU A 255 4.77 28.00 21.74
N GLY A 256 5.04 27.50 22.93
CA GLY A 256 6.15 27.97 23.74
C GLY A 256 7.52 27.78 23.08
N PHE A 257 7.72 26.65 22.38
CA PHE A 257 8.99 26.43 21.70
C PHE A 257 9.14 27.30 20.45
N LEU A 258 8.06 27.58 19.70
CA LEU A 258 8.10 28.53 18.60
C LEU A 258 8.41 29.96 19.08
N HIS A 259 7.81 30.39 20.20
CA HIS A 259 8.17 31.67 20.82
C HIS A 259 9.61 31.71 21.34
N TRP A 260 10.10 30.62 21.93
CA TRP A 260 11.51 30.52 22.37
C TRP A 260 12.44 30.64 21.17
N LEU A 261 12.16 29.92 20.06
CA LEU A 261 12.97 30.01 18.84
C LEU A 261 12.92 31.41 18.20
N SER A 262 11.77 32.12 18.31
CA SER A 262 11.64 33.45 17.72
C SER A 262 12.57 34.51 18.34
N ALA A 263 13.21 34.22 19.47
CA ALA A 263 14.23 35.07 20.06
C ALA A 263 15.59 35.00 19.33
N PHE A 264 15.79 33.99 18.47
CA PHE A 264 17.05 33.78 17.76
C PHE A 264 16.97 34.30 16.33
N THR A 265 17.91 35.13 15.92
CA THR A 265 18.08 35.61 14.56
C THR A 265 18.93 34.63 13.72
N ASN A 266 19.88 33.93 14.37
CA ASN A 266 20.81 33.01 13.75
C ASN A 266 20.45 31.54 14.10
N PRO A 267 20.16 30.68 13.11
CA PRO A 267 19.86 29.25 13.34
C PRO A 267 20.99 28.48 14.03
N LEU A 268 22.24 28.83 13.76
CA LEU A 268 23.39 28.20 14.43
C LEU A 268 23.45 28.54 15.93
N ALA A 269 23.12 29.79 16.31
CA ALA A 269 23.05 30.18 17.72
C ALA A 269 21.94 29.40 18.46
N ALA A 270 20.77 29.22 17.82
CA ALA A 270 19.70 28.41 18.38
C ALA A 270 20.11 26.93 18.55
N LEU A 271 20.84 26.38 17.57
CA LEU A 271 21.33 24.99 17.64
C LEU A 271 22.37 24.85 18.80
N GLU A 272 23.28 25.81 18.98
CA GLU A 272 24.24 25.78 20.07
C GLU A 272 23.53 25.84 21.43
N GLU A 273 22.54 26.71 21.57
CA GLU A 273 21.75 26.82 22.82
C GLU A 273 21.00 25.51 23.11
N VAL A 274 20.38 24.89 22.12
CA VAL A 274 19.78 23.57 22.30
C VAL A 274 20.80 22.54 22.78
N LEU A 275 22.01 22.55 22.21
CA LEU A 275 23.06 21.62 22.59
C LEU A 275 23.60 21.91 24.01
N GLU A 276 23.62 23.17 24.45
CA GLU A 276 23.99 23.53 25.84
C GLU A 276 22.92 23.06 26.83
N ILE A 277 21.64 23.32 26.55
CA ILE A 277 20.53 22.87 27.38
C ILE A 277 20.54 21.35 27.53
N MET A 278 20.75 20.64 26.42
CA MET A 278 20.78 19.18 26.43
C MET A 278 21.98 18.63 27.19
N GLY A 279 23.12 19.30 27.11
CA GLY A 279 24.35 18.98 27.85
C GLY A 279 24.91 17.58 27.59
N GLY A 280 26.03 17.25 28.27
CA GLY A 280 26.50 15.89 28.38
C GLY A 280 27.66 15.49 27.47
N ARG A 281 28.21 14.27 27.73
CA ARG A 281 29.38 13.70 27.05
C ARG A 281 29.20 13.40 25.56
N GLN A 282 27.97 13.44 25.06
CA GLN A 282 27.63 13.07 23.69
C GLN A 282 27.28 14.28 22.80
N LYS A 283 27.62 15.51 23.19
CA LYS A 283 27.29 16.75 22.47
C LYS A 283 27.66 16.70 20.97
N SER A 284 28.83 16.13 20.64
CA SER A 284 29.30 16.01 19.24
C SER A 284 28.42 15.04 18.39
N SER A 285 28.01 13.92 18.98
CA SER A 285 27.12 12.97 18.31
C SER A 285 25.74 13.56 18.11
N LEU A 286 25.19 14.23 19.11
CA LEU A 286 23.91 14.91 19.06
C LEU A 286 23.91 16.03 18.02
N ARG A 287 24.99 16.84 17.98
CA ARG A 287 25.16 17.86 16.92
C ARG A 287 25.05 17.25 15.52
N LYS A 288 25.74 16.13 15.26
CA LYS A 288 25.69 15.45 13.97
C LYS A 288 24.26 15.00 13.62
N GLN A 289 23.55 14.44 14.58
CA GLN A 289 22.15 14.02 14.39
C GLN A 289 21.23 15.19 14.10
N LEU A 290 21.28 16.26 14.89
CA LEU A 290 20.45 17.45 14.69
C LEU A 290 20.76 18.13 13.35
N THR A 291 22.04 18.27 13.00
CA THR A 291 22.46 18.86 11.72
C THR A 291 21.97 18.03 10.54
N ALA A 292 22.08 16.69 10.60
CA ALA A 292 21.57 15.82 9.55
C ALA A 292 20.04 15.96 9.38
N GLY A 293 19.27 15.95 10.50
CA GLY A 293 17.83 16.14 10.46
C GLY A 293 17.41 17.54 9.94
N ILE A 294 18.17 18.58 10.21
CA ILE A 294 17.96 19.92 9.66
C ILE A 294 18.20 19.94 8.14
N GLN A 295 19.24 19.22 7.67
CA GLN A 295 19.56 19.11 6.26
C GLN A 295 18.47 18.41 5.45
N ASP A 296 17.71 17.49 6.04
CA ASP A 296 16.61 16.78 5.38
C ASP A 296 15.48 17.73 4.91
N TYR A 297 15.40 18.96 5.47
CA TYR A 297 14.45 20.01 5.05
C TYR A 297 15.01 21.03 4.08
N GLN A 298 16.29 20.93 3.67
CA GLN A 298 16.90 21.85 2.73
C GLN A 298 16.62 21.43 1.30
N LEU A 299 15.79 22.21 0.61
CA LEU A 299 15.39 21.90 -0.77
C LEU A 299 16.46 22.33 -1.78
N PRO A 300 16.77 21.47 -2.77
CA PRO A 300 17.66 21.82 -3.85
C PRO A 300 16.98 22.80 -4.83
N PRO A 301 17.74 23.58 -5.60
CA PRO A 301 17.19 24.51 -6.58
C PRO A 301 16.52 23.81 -7.78
N THR A 302 16.87 22.54 -8.03
CA THR A 302 16.35 21.72 -9.13
C THR A 302 15.83 20.39 -8.61
N SER A 303 14.68 19.94 -9.15
CA SER A 303 14.03 18.67 -8.83
C SER A 303 14.28 17.66 -9.94
N SER A 304 14.59 16.43 -9.55
CA SER A 304 14.67 15.28 -10.41
C SER A 304 13.32 14.93 -11.05
N LEU A 305 12.23 15.08 -10.30
CA LEU A 305 10.88 14.87 -10.82
C LEU A 305 10.47 15.89 -11.87
N ALA A 306 10.96 17.15 -11.79
CA ALA A 306 10.70 18.15 -12.82
C ALA A 306 11.25 17.71 -14.17
N GLN A 307 12.44 17.12 -14.19
CA GLN A 307 13.01 16.56 -15.43
C GLN A 307 12.24 15.32 -15.90
N PHE A 308 11.82 14.46 -14.99
CA PHE A 308 11.00 13.29 -15.30
C PHE A 308 9.68 13.68 -15.98
N PHE A 309 8.96 14.65 -15.43
CA PHE A 309 7.67 15.09 -15.98
C PHE A 309 7.81 15.94 -17.26
N SER A 310 8.90 16.68 -17.44
CA SER A 310 9.13 17.52 -18.63
C SER A 310 9.57 16.71 -19.85
N ASN A 311 10.34 15.65 -19.63
CA ASN A 311 10.81 14.77 -20.68
C ASN A 311 9.87 13.58 -20.80
N SER A 312 8.88 13.65 -21.68
CA SER A 312 7.93 12.55 -21.98
C SER A 312 8.61 11.22 -22.37
N GLN A 313 9.92 11.19 -22.45
CA GLN A 313 10.73 10.01 -22.70
C GLN A 313 11.41 9.54 -21.41
N LEU A 314 11.09 8.36 -21.01
CA LEU A 314 11.54 7.50 -19.93
C LEU A 314 13.09 7.32 -19.74
N GLN A 315 13.92 8.26 -20.19
CA GLN A 315 15.38 8.16 -20.08
C GLN A 315 15.98 8.74 -18.80
N THR A 316 15.16 9.27 -17.90
CA THR A 316 15.65 10.12 -16.79
C THR A 316 15.50 9.52 -15.38
N TYR A 317 15.33 8.18 -15.24
CA TYR A 317 15.42 7.56 -13.91
C TYR A 317 16.81 7.77 -13.27
N ASN A 318 17.86 8.05 -14.05
CA ASN A 318 19.20 8.39 -13.55
C ASN A 318 19.25 9.69 -12.74
N VAL A 319 18.17 10.45 -12.74
CA VAL A 319 18.08 11.75 -12.05
C VAL A 319 17.53 11.59 -10.63
N LEU A 320 16.69 10.54 -10.38
CA LEU A 320 16.17 10.27 -9.04
C LEU A 320 17.28 9.70 -8.15
N LYS A 321 17.31 10.10 -6.90
CA LYS A 321 18.26 9.57 -5.92
C LYS A 321 18.03 8.06 -5.76
N LEU A 322 18.96 7.30 -6.31
CA LEU A 322 18.88 5.84 -6.38
C LEU A 322 19.55 5.22 -5.15
N PRO A 323 18.85 4.36 -4.39
CA PRO A 323 19.46 3.55 -3.35
C PRO A 323 20.64 2.72 -3.88
N ALA A 324 21.70 2.57 -3.06
CA ALA A 324 22.91 1.86 -3.48
C ALA A 324 22.65 0.44 -4.00
N ALA A 325 21.71 -0.27 -3.39
CA ALA A 325 21.31 -1.62 -3.79
C ALA A 325 20.66 -1.68 -5.19
N LEU A 326 20.15 -0.56 -5.71
CA LEU A 326 19.48 -0.50 -7.00
C LEU A 326 20.39 -0.07 -8.15
N THR A 327 21.61 0.40 -7.90
CA THR A 327 22.55 0.87 -8.93
C THR A 327 22.96 -0.23 -9.92
N SER A 328 22.95 -1.50 -9.49
CA SER A 328 23.25 -2.66 -10.32
C SER A 328 22.04 -3.32 -10.96
N GLN A 329 20.84 -2.78 -10.75
CA GLN A 329 19.62 -3.36 -11.29
C GLN A 329 19.39 -2.98 -12.76
N PRO A 330 18.70 -3.83 -13.54
CA PRO A 330 18.49 -3.57 -14.96
C PRO A 330 17.57 -2.36 -15.16
N GLU A 331 17.86 -1.59 -16.21
CA GLU A 331 17.14 -0.35 -16.57
C GLU A 331 15.63 -0.56 -16.69
N TRP A 332 15.20 -1.65 -17.30
CA TRP A 332 13.78 -1.96 -17.48
C TRP A 332 13.02 -2.04 -16.14
N LEU A 333 13.68 -2.56 -15.11
CA LEU A 333 13.11 -2.68 -13.76
C LEU A 333 12.93 -1.30 -13.14
N LEU A 334 13.96 -0.46 -13.20
CA LEU A 334 13.93 0.91 -12.69
C LEU A 334 12.85 1.76 -13.38
N LYS A 335 12.72 1.65 -14.72
CA LYS A 335 11.64 2.29 -15.48
C LYS A 335 10.25 1.85 -15.03
N ARG A 336 10.06 0.55 -14.76
CA ARG A 336 8.77 0.04 -14.28
C ARG A 336 8.45 0.43 -12.84
N ILE A 337 9.47 0.60 -12.01
CA ILE A 337 9.31 1.14 -10.66
C ILE A 337 8.86 2.60 -10.75
N THR A 338 9.57 3.45 -11.47
CA THR A 338 9.26 4.88 -11.56
C THR A 338 7.91 5.16 -12.23
N SER A 339 7.48 4.33 -13.18
CA SER A 339 6.14 4.40 -13.77
C SER A 339 5.04 3.83 -12.88
N GLY A 340 5.34 3.39 -11.65
CA GLY A 340 4.39 2.77 -10.73
C GLY A 340 3.85 1.40 -11.17
N SER A 341 4.39 0.82 -12.27
CA SER A 341 4.00 -0.49 -12.79
C SER A 341 4.52 -1.66 -11.96
N LEU A 342 5.45 -1.39 -11.04
CA LEU A 342 5.91 -2.33 -10.03
C LEU A 342 5.68 -1.76 -8.63
N PRO A 343 5.21 -2.58 -7.69
CA PRO A 343 4.84 -2.10 -6.36
C PRO A 343 6.04 -1.82 -5.46
N PRO A 344 5.87 -1.04 -4.37
CA PRO A 344 6.90 -0.83 -3.36
C PRO A 344 7.47 -2.10 -2.75
N LEU A 345 6.71 -3.20 -2.74
CA LEU A 345 7.19 -4.51 -2.29
C LEU A 345 8.48 -4.95 -3.01
N VAL A 346 8.57 -4.69 -4.32
CA VAL A 346 9.77 -5.02 -5.12
C VAL A 346 10.99 -4.27 -4.60
N LEU A 347 10.83 -2.98 -4.29
CA LEU A 347 11.89 -2.15 -3.72
C LEU A 347 12.33 -2.66 -2.34
N ASN A 348 11.37 -2.92 -1.46
CA ASN A 348 11.63 -3.41 -0.11
C ASN A 348 12.40 -4.74 -0.11
N VAL A 349 12.05 -5.64 -1.04
CA VAL A 349 12.73 -6.92 -1.17
C VAL A 349 14.15 -6.76 -1.74
N LEU A 350 14.34 -5.90 -2.76
CA LEU A 350 15.65 -5.68 -3.37
C LEU A 350 16.63 -4.94 -2.44
N VAL A 351 16.14 -3.94 -1.71
CA VAL A 351 16.99 -3.07 -0.87
C VAL A 351 17.21 -3.67 0.51
N LEU A 352 16.14 -4.13 1.16
CA LEU A 352 16.16 -4.53 2.58
C LEU A 352 15.93 -6.03 2.82
N ARG A 353 15.60 -6.81 1.78
CA ARG A 353 15.12 -8.20 1.91
C ARG A 353 13.98 -8.31 2.93
N ARG A 354 13.04 -7.39 2.87
CA ARG A 354 11.97 -7.23 3.84
C ARG A 354 10.63 -7.01 3.15
N ALA A 355 9.56 -7.53 3.75
CA ALA A 355 8.19 -7.29 3.34
C ALA A 355 7.33 -7.03 4.57
N LEU A 356 6.63 -5.90 4.60
CA LEU A 356 5.60 -5.60 5.59
C LEU A 356 4.25 -5.82 4.90
N LEU A 357 3.53 -6.86 5.33
CA LEU A 357 2.27 -7.26 4.68
C LEU A 357 1.12 -6.36 5.16
N ILE A 358 0.23 -6.03 4.24
CA ILE A 358 -0.86 -5.07 4.49
C ILE A 358 -1.95 -5.74 5.32
N VAL A 359 -2.31 -5.12 6.44
CA VAL A 359 -3.34 -5.63 7.35
C VAL A 359 -4.72 -5.59 6.67
N GLN A 360 -5.53 -6.66 6.89
CA GLN A 360 -6.90 -6.78 6.41
C GLN A 360 -7.86 -7.01 7.58
N VAL A 361 -9.15 -6.71 7.37
CA VAL A 361 -10.22 -7.07 8.31
C VAL A 361 -10.57 -8.54 8.11
N GLU A 362 -10.15 -9.38 9.05
CA GLU A 362 -10.25 -10.84 8.95
C GLU A 362 -10.42 -11.50 10.33
N ASN A 363 -10.55 -12.81 10.37
CA ASN A 363 -10.64 -13.55 11.63
C ASN A 363 -9.26 -13.69 12.29
N SER A 364 -9.00 -12.89 13.33
CA SER A 364 -7.72 -12.87 14.04
C SER A 364 -7.38 -14.19 14.78
N ARG A 365 -8.34 -15.10 14.95
CA ARG A 365 -8.12 -16.43 15.56
C ARG A 365 -7.54 -17.45 14.56
N LEU A 366 -7.62 -17.16 13.27
CA LEU A 366 -7.04 -17.97 12.20
C LEU A 366 -5.66 -17.42 11.81
N PRO A 367 -4.80 -18.21 11.14
CA PRO A 367 -3.58 -17.69 10.51
C PRO A 367 -3.89 -16.51 9.60
N SER A 368 -2.90 -15.66 9.32
CA SER A 368 -3.10 -14.51 8.44
C SER A 368 -3.61 -14.95 7.06
N SER A 369 -4.53 -14.17 6.48
CA SER A 369 -5.00 -14.37 5.11
C SER A 369 -3.88 -14.38 4.07
N HIS A 370 -2.74 -13.75 4.37
CA HIS A 370 -1.55 -13.77 3.52
C HIS A 370 -0.88 -15.14 3.42
N GLU A 371 -1.14 -16.10 4.31
CA GLU A 371 -0.61 -17.46 4.17
C GLU A 371 -1.08 -18.13 2.88
N ALA A 372 -2.31 -17.85 2.43
CA ALA A 372 -2.85 -18.38 1.18
C ALA A 372 -2.00 -18.02 -0.05
N SER A 373 -1.35 -16.85 -0.07
CA SER A 373 -0.53 -16.36 -1.18
C SER A 373 0.97 -16.62 -1.02
N LEU A 374 1.41 -17.32 0.03
CA LEU A 374 2.82 -17.51 0.36
C LEU A 374 3.65 -18.08 -0.82
N ASN A 375 3.14 -19.07 -1.53
CA ASN A 375 3.87 -19.69 -2.65
C ASN A 375 4.06 -18.72 -3.84
N ILE A 376 3.11 -17.80 -4.07
CA ILE A 376 3.25 -16.76 -5.08
C ILE A 376 4.37 -15.80 -4.66
N ARG A 377 4.40 -15.37 -3.38
CA ARG A 377 5.44 -14.48 -2.85
C ARG A 377 6.84 -15.13 -2.89
N LYS A 378 6.95 -16.42 -2.55
CA LYS A 378 8.23 -17.16 -2.68
C LYS A 378 8.79 -17.10 -4.11
N THR A 379 7.91 -17.22 -5.12
CA THR A 379 8.32 -17.08 -6.54
C THR A 379 8.76 -15.65 -6.85
N ILE A 380 8.03 -14.63 -6.37
CA ILE A 380 8.42 -13.21 -6.53
C ILE A 380 9.81 -12.99 -5.93
N TYR A 381 10.06 -13.46 -4.71
CA TYR A 381 11.34 -13.32 -4.02
C TYR A 381 12.47 -14.07 -4.77
N GLY A 382 12.17 -15.26 -5.30
CA GLY A 382 13.11 -16.02 -6.13
C GLY A 382 13.54 -15.26 -7.37
N LEU A 383 12.58 -14.69 -8.11
CA LEU A 383 12.85 -13.90 -9.32
C LEU A 383 13.66 -12.62 -9.02
N LEU A 384 13.45 -12.00 -7.85
CA LEU A 384 14.15 -10.77 -7.47
C LEU A 384 15.57 -11.01 -6.93
N LEU A 385 15.79 -12.07 -6.15
CA LEU A 385 16.99 -12.22 -5.33
C LEU A 385 17.97 -13.28 -5.79
N LEU A 386 17.49 -14.36 -6.46
CA LEU A 386 18.35 -15.48 -6.83
C LEU A 386 19.06 -15.18 -8.15
N LYS A 387 20.39 -15.05 -8.09
CA LYS A 387 21.24 -14.89 -9.27
C LYS A 387 21.58 -16.26 -9.83
N ASN A 388 21.41 -16.45 -11.13
CA ASN A 388 21.89 -17.65 -11.80
C ASN A 388 23.42 -17.66 -11.89
N THR A 389 24.06 -18.61 -11.26
CA THR A 389 25.53 -18.82 -11.28
C THR A 389 26.08 -19.35 -12.60
N MET A 390 25.23 -19.63 -13.60
CA MET A 390 25.67 -20.20 -14.88
C MET A 390 26.45 -19.27 -15.81
N GLN A 391 26.53 -17.97 -15.56
CA GLN A 391 27.21 -17.03 -16.46
C GLN A 391 28.69 -16.74 -16.14
N CYS A 392 29.28 -17.32 -15.09
CA CYS A 392 30.66 -16.99 -14.71
C CYS A 392 31.76 -17.88 -15.39
N ASN A 393 31.42 -18.87 -16.22
CA ASN A 393 32.41 -19.76 -16.79
C ASN A 393 32.79 -19.54 -18.27
N ALA A 394 32.29 -18.48 -18.90
CA ALA A 394 32.63 -18.18 -20.29
C ALA A 394 33.92 -17.34 -20.48
N GLY A 395 34.72 -17.09 -19.43
CA GLY A 395 35.84 -16.13 -19.48
C GLY A 395 37.19 -16.62 -18.95
N ARG A 396 37.42 -17.91 -18.73
CA ARG A 396 38.78 -18.43 -18.44
C ARG A 396 39.10 -19.67 -19.25
N GLY A 397 39.44 -19.48 -20.52
CA GLY A 397 40.24 -20.44 -21.24
C GLY A 397 41.69 -20.33 -20.75
N GLN A 398 42.29 -21.38 -20.19
CA GLN A 398 43.49 -22.02 -20.72
C GLN A 398 44.20 -22.97 -19.79
N ARG A 399 44.52 -24.08 -20.40
CA ARG A 399 45.72 -24.94 -20.23
C ARG A 399 46.01 -25.53 -18.86
N GLY A 400 45.72 -26.80 -18.76
CA GLY A 400 46.31 -27.72 -17.79
C GLY A 400 45.93 -29.15 -18.12
N ARG A 401 46.82 -29.89 -18.83
CA ARG A 401 46.72 -31.36 -19.01
C ARG A 401 46.83 -32.06 -17.65
N GLY A 402 45.89 -32.95 -17.36
CA GLY A 402 46.04 -33.86 -16.21
C GLY A 402 44.83 -34.77 -15.99
N ARG A 403 44.92 -36.01 -16.45
CA ARG A 403 44.32 -37.28 -15.98
C ARG A 403 42.94 -37.30 -15.30
N GLY A 404 42.02 -37.97 -15.95
CA GLY A 404 41.06 -38.99 -15.53
C GLY A 404 40.47 -38.91 -14.12
N GLY A 405 39.27 -38.32 -13.99
CA GLY A 405 38.33 -38.47 -12.91
C GLY A 405 36.97 -38.14 -13.46
N LEU A 406 35.99 -38.99 -13.27
CA LEU A 406 34.60 -38.78 -13.64
C LEU A 406 34.11 -37.47 -13.05
N PRO A 407 33.36 -36.64 -13.78
CA PRO A 407 32.79 -35.43 -13.21
C PRO A 407 31.62 -35.80 -12.29
N GLU A 408 31.83 -35.75 -10.98
CA GLU A 408 30.76 -35.56 -10.05
C GLU A 408 30.08 -34.21 -10.42
N GLN A 409 28.83 -34.29 -10.79
CA GLN A 409 27.97 -33.13 -10.97
C GLN A 409 27.81 -32.42 -9.61
N ALA A 410 28.76 -31.61 -9.23
CA ALA A 410 28.61 -30.65 -8.17
C ALA A 410 27.61 -29.58 -8.67
N GLN A 411 26.34 -29.80 -8.45
CA GLN A 411 25.35 -28.74 -8.42
C GLN A 411 25.78 -27.76 -7.31
N SER A 412 26.42 -26.63 -7.69
CA SER A 412 26.65 -25.55 -6.77
C SER A 412 25.29 -24.96 -6.38
N LEU A 413 24.70 -25.53 -5.34
CA LEU A 413 23.52 -24.95 -4.68
C LEU A 413 23.92 -23.55 -4.22
N SER A 414 23.38 -22.50 -4.87
CA SER A 414 23.48 -21.14 -4.36
C SER A 414 22.94 -21.14 -2.94
N ALA A 415 23.62 -20.45 -2.01
CA ALA A 415 23.16 -20.34 -0.63
C ALA A 415 21.68 -19.89 -0.59
N PRO A 416 20.87 -20.48 0.30
CA PRO A 416 19.45 -20.11 0.39
C PRO A 416 19.31 -18.62 0.70
N CYS A 417 18.42 -17.94 -0.01
CA CYS A 417 18.16 -16.54 0.14
C CYS A 417 16.80 -16.32 0.83
N PHE A 418 16.76 -15.47 1.83
CA PHE A 418 15.59 -15.29 2.66
C PHE A 418 15.10 -13.84 2.64
N VAL A 419 13.77 -13.67 2.80
CA VAL A 419 13.08 -12.39 3.02
C VAL A 419 12.43 -12.42 4.38
N GLU A 420 12.61 -11.36 5.16
CA GLU A 420 11.90 -11.13 6.42
C GLU A 420 10.49 -10.61 6.12
N GLU A 421 9.47 -11.40 6.40
CA GLU A 421 8.08 -10.98 6.34
C GLU A 421 7.59 -10.57 7.73
N TYR A 422 6.91 -9.43 7.78
CA TYR A 422 6.20 -8.94 8.96
C TYR A 422 4.70 -9.02 8.69
N ASP A 423 4.04 -9.86 9.44
CA ASP A 423 2.62 -10.16 9.28
C ASP A 423 1.94 -10.35 10.63
N ARG A 424 0.62 -10.38 10.62
CA ARG A 424 -0.19 -10.64 11.78
C ARG A 424 -0.07 -12.10 12.27
N LEU A 425 0.14 -12.26 13.57
CA LEU A 425 -0.16 -13.52 14.28
C LEU A 425 -1.07 -13.18 15.46
N GLU A 426 -2.32 -13.65 15.42
CA GLU A 426 -3.39 -13.20 16.34
C GLU A 426 -3.52 -11.66 16.30
N LEU A 427 -3.24 -10.97 17.39
CA LEU A 427 -3.29 -9.52 17.50
C LEU A 427 -1.90 -8.86 17.54
N ASN A 428 -0.85 -9.59 17.19
CA ASN A 428 0.52 -9.08 17.23
C ASN A 428 1.18 -9.11 15.86
N LEU A 429 2.06 -8.15 15.62
CA LEU A 429 2.95 -8.17 14.46
C LEU A 429 4.10 -9.15 14.73
N ARG A 430 4.24 -10.14 13.83
CA ARG A 430 5.30 -11.14 13.91
C ARG A 430 6.21 -11.09 12.71
N ARG A 431 7.50 -11.25 12.96
CA ARG A 431 8.51 -11.50 11.91
C ARG A 431 8.62 -13.00 11.62
N THR A 432 8.59 -13.35 10.35
CA THR A 432 8.87 -14.69 9.83
C THR A 432 9.93 -14.60 8.74
N THR A 433 10.64 -15.70 8.50
CA THR A 433 11.66 -15.76 7.45
C THR A 433 11.15 -16.67 6.34
N VAL A 434 11.05 -16.13 5.13
CA VAL A 434 10.54 -16.84 3.96
C VAL A 434 11.67 -17.08 2.97
N GLU A 435 11.88 -18.34 2.61
CA GLU A 435 12.87 -18.72 1.61
C GLU A 435 12.41 -18.35 0.20
N ALA A 436 13.28 -17.67 -0.55
CA ALA A 436 13.08 -17.35 -1.95
C ALA A 436 13.19 -18.61 -2.81
N GLN A 437 12.24 -18.83 -3.73
CA GLN A 437 12.19 -20.05 -4.55
C GLN A 437 12.07 -19.69 -6.04
N LEU A 438 12.99 -20.21 -6.87
CA LEU A 438 12.84 -20.12 -8.32
C LEU A 438 11.74 -21.06 -8.82
N PRO A 439 11.09 -20.69 -9.94
CA PRO A 439 10.11 -21.57 -10.58
C PRO A 439 10.73 -22.92 -10.95
N THR A 440 10.09 -24.02 -10.56
CA THR A 440 10.62 -25.39 -10.65
C THR A 440 11.01 -25.80 -12.09
N HIS A 441 10.28 -25.30 -13.09
CA HIS A 441 10.49 -25.66 -14.51
C HIS A 441 11.39 -24.68 -15.28
N HIS A 442 11.78 -23.54 -14.68
CA HIS A 442 12.59 -22.51 -15.34
C HIS A 442 13.63 -21.90 -14.38
N PRO A 443 14.56 -22.70 -13.85
CA PRO A 443 15.57 -22.22 -12.91
C PRO A 443 16.59 -21.28 -13.56
N GLN A 444 16.56 -21.09 -14.88
CA GLN A 444 17.49 -20.26 -15.64
C GLN A 444 17.07 -18.80 -15.78
N LEU A 445 15.90 -18.42 -15.26
CA LEU A 445 15.42 -17.04 -15.34
C LEU A 445 16.30 -16.10 -14.50
N SER A 446 16.75 -15.03 -15.12
CA SER A 446 17.50 -13.97 -14.45
C SER A 446 16.72 -12.65 -14.50
N LEU A 447 16.70 -11.92 -13.41
CA LEU A 447 16.06 -10.59 -13.34
C LEU A 447 16.62 -9.67 -14.43
N ASN A 448 17.92 -9.75 -14.75
CA ASN A 448 18.57 -8.88 -15.73
C ASN A 448 18.00 -9.00 -17.15
N THR A 449 17.53 -10.20 -17.52
CA THR A 449 17.03 -10.49 -18.87
C THR A 449 15.56 -10.85 -18.91
N LEU A 450 14.85 -10.79 -17.78
CA LEU A 450 13.47 -11.25 -17.63
C LEU A 450 12.51 -10.58 -18.63
N ASN A 451 12.69 -9.30 -18.93
CA ASN A 451 11.90 -8.57 -19.93
C ASN A 451 12.15 -9.03 -21.38
N GLN A 452 13.28 -9.67 -21.66
CA GLN A 452 13.67 -10.17 -22.99
C GLN A 452 13.24 -11.62 -23.21
N VAL A 453 12.90 -12.35 -22.13
CA VAL A 453 12.43 -13.73 -22.20
C VAL A 453 11.10 -13.78 -22.96
N ALA A 454 10.93 -14.77 -23.83
CA ALA A 454 9.70 -14.98 -24.60
C ALA A 454 8.46 -15.00 -23.68
N ILE A 455 7.39 -14.33 -24.11
CA ILE A 455 6.14 -14.24 -23.35
C ILE A 455 5.56 -15.60 -22.97
N SER A 456 5.72 -16.61 -23.84
CA SER A 456 5.29 -17.98 -23.59
C SER A 456 6.00 -18.62 -22.40
N VAL A 457 7.30 -18.33 -22.20
CA VAL A 457 8.07 -18.83 -21.05
C VAL A 457 7.63 -18.12 -19.77
N ARG A 458 7.49 -16.77 -19.80
CA ARG A 458 7.00 -15.98 -18.67
C ARG A 458 5.58 -16.40 -18.26
N ARG A 459 4.72 -16.75 -19.24
CA ARG A 459 3.38 -17.29 -19.01
C ARG A 459 3.42 -18.65 -18.35
N LYS A 460 4.32 -19.55 -18.77
CA LYS A 460 4.52 -20.85 -18.13
C LYS A 460 4.96 -20.71 -16.67
N VAL A 461 5.79 -19.71 -16.34
CA VAL A 461 6.17 -19.42 -14.95
C VAL A 461 4.96 -19.01 -14.12
N LEU A 462 4.14 -18.09 -14.64
CA LEU A 462 2.92 -17.64 -13.97
C LEU A 462 1.95 -18.80 -13.74
N PHE A 463 1.66 -19.57 -14.77
CA PHE A 463 0.75 -20.72 -14.70
C PHE A 463 1.28 -21.83 -13.80
N GLY A 464 2.57 -22.13 -13.86
CA GLY A 464 3.21 -23.11 -12.97
C GLY A 464 3.12 -22.69 -11.50
N THR A 465 3.31 -21.39 -11.20
CA THR A 465 3.15 -20.84 -9.84
C THR A 465 1.70 -20.94 -9.36
N LEU A 466 0.74 -20.62 -10.22
CA LEU A 466 -0.69 -20.69 -9.92
C LEU A 466 -1.28 -22.10 -10.08
N ARG A 467 -0.50 -23.07 -10.53
CA ARG A 467 -0.88 -24.49 -10.74
C ARG A 467 -2.05 -24.65 -11.71
N VAL A 468 -2.03 -23.92 -12.81
CA VAL A 468 -3.07 -23.91 -13.84
C VAL A 468 -2.50 -24.29 -15.22
N MET A 469 -3.38 -24.71 -16.14
CA MET A 469 -3.03 -25.08 -17.51
C MET A 469 -3.69 -24.11 -18.50
N GLU A 470 -2.90 -23.62 -19.47
CA GLU A 470 -3.32 -22.57 -20.39
C GLU A 470 -4.57 -22.93 -21.23
N HIS A 471 -4.68 -24.18 -21.70
CA HIS A 471 -5.76 -24.58 -22.59
C HIS A 471 -7.17 -24.51 -21.96
N VAL A 472 -7.28 -24.53 -20.63
CA VAL A 472 -8.55 -24.41 -19.93
C VAL A 472 -9.12 -22.99 -20.04
N LEU A 473 -8.27 -22.01 -20.33
CA LEU A 473 -8.66 -20.60 -20.44
C LEU A 473 -9.16 -20.20 -21.85
N GLN A 474 -9.17 -21.11 -22.83
CA GLN A 474 -9.44 -20.77 -24.23
C GLN A 474 -10.78 -20.07 -24.48
N PHE A 475 -11.79 -20.30 -23.62
CA PHE A 475 -13.11 -19.68 -23.71
C PHE A 475 -13.31 -18.51 -22.73
N VAL A 476 -12.32 -18.23 -21.89
CA VAL A 476 -12.35 -17.10 -20.95
C VAL A 476 -11.78 -15.87 -21.63
N GLU A 477 -12.41 -14.72 -21.43
CA GLU A 477 -11.89 -13.46 -21.97
C GLU A 477 -10.50 -13.12 -21.37
N PRO A 478 -9.53 -12.63 -22.17
CA PRO A 478 -8.14 -12.48 -21.76
C PRO A 478 -7.93 -11.67 -20.46
N HIS A 479 -8.71 -10.62 -20.22
CA HIS A 479 -8.61 -9.79 -19.02
C HIS A 479 -9.15 -10.49 -17.74
N LEU A 480 -9.89 -11.60 -17.89
CA LEU A 480 -10.35 -12.45 -16.79
C LEU A 480 -9.45 -13.67 -16.55
N HIS A 481 -8.41 -13.91 -17.38
CA HIS A 481 -7.50 -15.04 -17.20
C HIS A 481 -6.84 -15.04 -15.82
N LEU A 482 -6.23 -13.92 -15.42
CA LEU A 482 -5.55 -13.84 -14.12
C LEU A 482 -6.51 -14.02 -12.94
N PRO A 483 -7.70 -13.35 -12.88
CA PRO A 483 -8.69 -13.59 -11.84
C PRO A 483 -9.14 -15.05 -11.72
N VAL A 484 -9.36 -15.74 -12.85
CA VAL A 484 -9.76 -17.17 -12.87
C VAL A 484 -8.65 -18.06 -12.35
N CYS A 485 -7.41 -17.84 -12.79
CA CYS A 485 -6.22 -18.58 -12.31
C CYS A 485 -6.01 -18.40 -10.80
N VAL A 486 -6.15 -17.17 -10.32
CA VAL A 486 -6.01 -16.84 -8.89
C VAL A 486 -7.14 -17.44 -8.07
N THR A 487 -8.37 -17.43 -8.58
CA THR A 487 -9.51 -18.04 -7.89
C THR A 487 -9.33 -19.56 -7.75
N HIS A 488 -8.84 -20.23 -8.80
CA HIS A 488 -8.46 -21.65 -8.71
C HIS A 488 -7.35 -21.86 -7.66
N PHE A 489 -6.29 -21.06 -7.70
CA PHE A 489 -5.19 -21.14 -6.74
C PHE A 489 -5.66 -20.95 -5.30
N TRP A 490 -6.51 -19.96 -5.04
CA TRP A 490 -7.11 -19.70 -3.75
C TRP A 490 -7.90 -20.88 -3.21
N MET A 491 -8.75 -21.52 -4.04
CA MET A 491 -9.53 -22.70 -3.65
C MET A 491 -8.67 -23.86 -3.15
N HIS A 492 -7.42 -23.97 -3.63
CA HIS A 492 -6.52 -25.06 -3.29
C HIS A 492 -5.48 -24.71 -2.21
N SER A 493 -5.13 -23.43 -2.08
CA SER A 493 -4.03 -22.98 -1.22
C SER A 493 -4.50 -22.44 0.13
N SER A 494 -5.79 -22.12 0.27
CA SER A 494 -6.32 -21.52 1.51
C SER A 494 -6.58 -22.54 2.61
N THR A 495 -6.40 -22.11 3.85
CA THR A 495 -6.74 -22.86 5.06
C THR A 495 -7.45 -21.93 6.05
N PRO A 496 -8.71 -22.20 6.43
CA PRO A 496 -9.56 -23.30 5.96
C PRO A 496 -9.89 -23.20 4.47
N LYS A 497 -10.24 -24.34 3.85
CA LYS A 497 -10.63 -24.35 2.44
C LYS A 497 -11.94 -23.60 2.25
N PRO A 498 -12.04 -22.74 1.20
CA PRO A 498 -13.27 -22.05 0.87
C PRO A 498 -14.41 -23.01 0.51
N SER A 499 -15.64 -22.67 0.86
CA SER A 499 -16.84 -23.41 0.49
C SER A 499 -17.18 -23.24 -0.98
N GLN A 500 -18.04 -24.14 -1.51
CA GLN A 500 -18.58 -24.00 -2.87
C GLN A 500 -19.41 -22.73 -3.02
N SER A 501 -20.16 -22.32 -1.98
CA SER A 501 -20.91 -21.05 -2.01
C SER A 501 -20.00 -19.84 -2.10
N LEU A 502 -18.85 -19.85 -1.44
CA LEU A 502 -17.85 -18.78 -1.58
C LEU A 502 -17.22 -18.72 -2.99
N LEU A 503 -16.96 -19.88 -3.61
CA LEU A 503 -16.55 -19.91 -5.02
C LEU A 503 -17.61 -19.28 -5.91
N GLN A 504 -18.86 -19.73 -5.80
CA GLN A 504 -19.96 -19.18 -6.58
C GLN A 504 -20.14 -17.67 -6.33
N CYS A 505 -19.99 -17.23 -5.08
CA CYS A 505 -20.02 -15.82 -4.69
C CYS A 505 -18.96 -15.00 -5.43
N VAL A 506 -17.69 -15.44 -5.44
CA VAL A 506 -16.60 -14.75 -6.14
C VAL A 506 -16.87 -14.70 -7.64
N LEU A 507 -17.35 -15.82 -8.25
CA LEU A 507 -17.66 -15.85 -9.68
C LEU A 507 -18.80 -14.92 -10.05
N LEU A 508 -19.87 -14.86 -9.25
CA LEU A 508 -20.96 -13.89 -9.42
C LEU A 508 -20.47 -12.46 -9.31
N GLY A 509 -19.54 -12.20 -8.38
CA GLY A 509 -18.88 -10.89 -8.24
C GLY A 509 -18.09 -10.51 -9.49
N LEU A 510 -17.33 -11.43 -10.07
CA LEU A 510 -16.61 -11.20 -11.33
C LEU A 510 -17.56 -10.97 -12.52
N VAL A 511 -18.68 -11.70 -12.59
CA VAL A 511 -19.73 -11.48 -13.60
C VAL A 511 -20.34 -10.09 -13.46
N TYR A 512 -20.72 -9.69 -12.24
CA TYR A 512 -21.23 -8.35 -11.96
C TYR A 512 -20.23 -7.26 -12.36
N GLY A 513 -18.97 -7.42 -11.95
CA GLY A 513 -17.91 -6.49 -12.31
C GLY A 513 -17.74 -6.34 -13.82
N GLU A 514 -17.79 -7.46 -14.58
CA GLU A 514 -17.70 -7.44 -16.04
C GLU A 514 -18.90 -6.75 -16.69
N LEU A 515 -20.11 -6.97 -16.19
CA LEU A 515 -21.31 -6.27 -16.68
C LEU A 515 -21.20 -4.77 -16.44
N CYS A 516 -20.74 -4.36 -15.26
CA CYS A 516 -20.52 -2.95 -14.93
C CYS A 516 -19.40 -2.32 -15.77
N ARG A 517 -18.31 -3.04 -16.02
CA ARG A 517 -17.21 -2.62 -16.90
C ARG A 517 -17.69 -2.38 -18.32
N ARG A 518 -18.44 -3.34 -18.88
CA ARG A 518 -19.03 -3.19 -20.24
C ARG A 518 -19.94 -1.98 -20.32
N LYS A 519 -20.79 -1.78 -19.31
CA LYS A 519 -21.65 -0.59 -19.23
C LYS A 519 -20.84 0.71 -19.19
N ALA A 520 -19.75 0.75 -18.45
CA ALA A 520 -18.87 1.92 -18.36
C ALA A 520 -18.18 2.26 -19.70
N ILE A 521 -17.80 1.24 -20.48
CA ILE A 521 -17.09 1.42 -21.77
C ILE A 521 -18.06 1.75 -22.91
N PHE A 522 -19.19 1.04 -23.02
CA PHE A 522 -20.08 1.09 -24.19
C PHE A 522 -21.35 1.93 -23.94
N GLY A 523 -21.52 2.48 -22.73
CA GLY A 523 -22.71 3.26 -22.38
C GLY A 523 -24.01 2.45 -22.47
N ASP A 524 -25.12 3.17 -22.62
CA ASP A 524 -26.46 2.55 -22.69
C ASP A 524 -26.77 1.83 -24.03
N GLN A 525 -25.87 1.86 -25.01
CA GLN A 525 -26.04 1.11 -26.25
C GLN A 525 -26.07 -0.42 -26.06
N LEU A 526 -25.57 -0.92 -24.92
CA LEU A 526 -25.67 -2.33 -24.51
C LEU A 526 -27.06 -2.71 -23.94
N HIS A 527 -27.98 -1.75 -23.77
CA HIS A 527 -29.35 -2.00 -23.33
C HIS A 527 -30.22 -2.75 -24.36
N ALA A 528 -29.63 -3.40 -25.36
CA ALA A 528 -30.35 -4.33 -26.23
C ALA A 528 -30.97 -5.51 -25.44
N CYS A 529 -30.67 -5.68 -24.14
CA CYS A 529 -31.32 -6.69 -23.31
C CYS A 529 -31.75 -6.07 -21.97
N ALA A 530 -32.99 -5.64 -21.87
CA ALA A 530 -33.61 -5.14 -20.63
C ALA A 530 -33.40 -6.10 -19.44
N SER A 531 -33.22 -7.38 -19.70
CA SER A 531 -32.97 -8.43 -18.70
C SER A 531 -31.59 -8.33 -18.03
N THR A 532 -30.55 -7.92 -18.76
CA THR A 532 -29.22 -7.70 -18.15
C THR A 532 -29.24 -6.51 -17.17
N ALA A 533 -29.98 -5.45 -17.54
CA ALA A 533 -30.16 -4.29 -16.64
C ALA A 533 -30.89 -4.70 -15.35
N THR A 534 -31.93 -5.53 -15.46
CA THR A 534 -32.68 -6.06 -14.31
C THR A 534 -31.78 -6.90 -13.38
N VAL A 535 -30.92 -7.77 -13.92
CA VAL A 535 -29.97 -8.55 -13.11
C VAL A 535 -29.00 -7.63 -12.39
N CYS A 536 -28.43 -6.63 -13.08
CA CYS A 536 -27.56 -5.65 -12.43
C CYS A 536 -28.28 -4.90 -11.28
N GLN A 537 -29.52 -4.46 -11.50
CA GLN A 537 -30.34 -3.80 -10.47
C GLN A 537 -30.58 -4.69 -9.25
N ASN A 538 -30.90 -5.98 -9.48
CA ASN A 538 -31.10 -6.94 -8.39
C ASN A 538 -29.82 -7.15 -7.57
N LEU A 539 -28.67 -7.25 -8.24
CA LEU A 539 -27.36 -7.36 -7.58
C LEU A 539 -26.97 -6.07 -6.84
N ASP A 540 -27.26 -4.90 -7.40
CA ASP A 540 -27.10 -3.61 -6.73
C ASP A 540 -27.99 -3.52 -5.48
N GLN A 541 -29.22 -4.02 -5.52
CA GLN A 541 -30.10 -4.05 -4.35
C GLN A 541 -29.55 -4.98 -3.26
N LEU A 542 -29.01 -6.14 -3.62
CA LEU A 542 -28.33 -7.04 -2.68
C LEU A 542 -27.12 -6.36 -2.04
N ARG A 543 -26.33 -5.62 -2.81
CA ARG A 543 -25.19 -4.83 -2.35
C ARG A 543 -25.62 -3.78 -1.32
N MET A 544 -26.66 -3.00 -1.63
CA MET A 544 -27.20 -1.96 -0.74
C MET A 544 -27.74 -2.57 0.57
N ASN A 545 -28.49 -3.66 0.48
CA ASN A 545 -29.03 -4.37 1.63
C ASN A 545 -27.90 -4.92 2.54
N SER A 546 -26.82 -5.40 1.94
CA SER A 546 -25.66 -5.91 2.66
C SER A 546 -24.88 -4.77 3.34
N ALA A 547 -24.73 -3.63 2.68
CA ALA A 547 -24.05 -2.45 3.25
C ALA A 547 -24.75 -1.95 4.52
N GLN A 548 -26.10 -2.03 4.59
CA GLN A 548 -26.88 -1.61 5.74
C GLN A 548 -26.86 -2.60 6.94
N ARG A 549 -26.40 -3.85 6.72
CA ARG A 549 -26.30 -4.84 7.79
C ARG A 549 -25.19 -4.48 8.78
N ARG A 550 -25.51 -4.45 10.07
CA ARG A 550 -24.52 -4.28 11.12
C ARG A 550 -23.68 -5.55 11.29
N GLY A 551 -22.37 -5.38 11.47
CA GLY A 551 -21.43 -6.47 11.68
C GLY A 551 -21.00 -7.17 10.38
N VAL A 552 -20.10 -8.12 10.52
CA VAL A 552 -19.52 -8.92 9.44
C VAL A 552 -19.40 -10.37 9.86
N ASP A 553 -19.69 -11.30 8.93
CA ASP A 553 -19.34 -12.71 9.12
C ASP A 553 -17.83 -12.87 8.98
N LEU A 554 -17.15 -13.14 10.09
CA LEU A 554 -15.67 -13.24 10.12
C LEU A 554 -15.13 -14.41 9.31
N GLY A 555 -15.90 -15.47 9.12
CA GLY A 555 -15.51 -16.60 8.27
C GLY A 555 -15.50 -16.20 6.81
N VAL A 556 -16.54 -15.50 6.37
CA VAL A 556 -16.64 -14.94 5.02
C VAL A 556 -15.56 -13.88 4.79
N ALA A 557 -15.43 -12.92 5.70
CA ALA A 557 -14.42 -11.87 5.60
C ALA A 557 -13.00 -12.45 5.49
N HIS A 558 -12.67 -13.45 6.32
CA HIS A 558 -11.36 -14.10 6.26
C HIS A 558 -11.11 -14.80 4.93
N SER A 559 -12.06 -15.58 4.43
CA SER A 559 -11.91 -16.28 3.14
C SER A 559 -11.79 -15.31 1.96
N LEU A 560 -12.55 -14.21 1.96
CA LEU A 560 -12.45 -13.16 0.96
C LEU A 560 -11.13 -12.37 1.08
N SER A 561 -10.61 -12.16 2.29
CA SER A 561 -9.27 -11.59 2.50
C SER A 561 -8.16 -12.49 1.98
N GLN A 562 -8.31 -13.83 2.10
CA GLN A 562 -7.39 -14.79 1.47
C GLN A 562 -7.43 -14.69 -0.07
N TRP A 563 -8.64 -14.55 -0.66
CA TRP A 563 -8.76 -14.35 -2.11
C TRP A 563 -8.08 -13.05 -2.56
N GLN A 564 -8.33 -11.95 -1.83
CA GLN A 564 -7.67 -10.68 -2.12
C GLN A 564 -6.14 -10.76 -2.00
N SER A 565 -5.63 -11.46 -0.99
CA SER A 565 -4.19 -11.68 -0.82
C SER A 565 -3.59 -12.47 -2.00
N CYS A 566 -4.28 -13.51 -2.48
CA CYS A 566 -3.87 -14.25 -3.67
C CYS A 566 -3.93 -13.38 -4.93
N MET A 567 -4.98 -12.55 -5.07
CA MET A 567 -5.14 -11.64 -6.21
C MET A 567 -4.05 -10.57 -6.24
N TRP A 568 -3.79 -9.94 -5.10
CA TRP A 568 -2.72 -8.96 -4.92
C TRP A 568 -1.35 -9.54 -5.29
N ALA A 569 -0.98 -10.70 -4.76
CA ALA A 569 0.28 -11.34 -5.08
C ALA A 569 0.34 -11.83 -6.54
N GLY A 570 -0.77 -12.29 -7.11
CA GLY A 570 -0.91 -12.67 -8.51
C GLY A 570 -0.71 -11.50 -9.47
N ILE A 571 -1.31 -10.33 -9.18
CA ILE A 571 -1.08 -9.09 -9.93
C ILE A 571 0.41 -8.72 -9.89
N TYR A 572 1.04 -8.75 -8.72
CA TYR A 572 2.45 -8.40 -8.56
C TYR A 572 3.40 -9.36 -9.29
N LEU A 573 3.10 -10.65 -9.29
CA LEU A 573 3.85 -11.63 -10.08
C LEU A 573 3.67 -11.37 -11.58
N ASN A 574 2.45 -11.10 -12.05
CA ASN A 574 2.18 -10.77 -13.45
C ASN A 574 2.92 -9.50 -13.90
N GLN A 575 2.92 -8.46 -13.06
CA GLN A 575 3.66 -7.22 -13.28
C GLN A 575 5.18 -7.47 -13.36
N LEU A 576 5.76 -8.23 -12.42
CA LEU A 576 7.18 -8.57 -12.40
C LEU A 576 7.59 -9.41 -13.62
N LEU A 577 6.75 -10.34 -14.05
CA LEU A 577 6.92 -11.14 -15.27
C LEU A 577 6.65 -10.34 -16.55
N CYS A 578 6.53 -9.01 -16.48
CA CYS A 578 6.29 -8.13 -17.62
C CYS A 578 4.98 -8.43 -18.36
N PHE A 579 3.90 -8.64 -17.60
CA PHE A 579 2.52 -8.82 -18.09
C PHE A 579 2.37 -9.96 -19.12
N PRO A 580 2.68 -11.21 -18.75
CA PRO A 580 2.39 -12.36 -19.63
C PRO A 580 0.88 -12.55 -19.85
N LEU A 581 0.04 -12.07 -18.94
CA LEU A 581 -1.40 -11.91 -19.10
C LEU A 581 -1.77 -10.41 -19.06
N PRO A 582 -2.86 -10.01 -19.71
CA PRO A 582 -3.40 -8.65 -19.53
C PRO A 582 -3.63 -8.35 -18.04
N GLU A 583 -3.32 -7.14 -17.63
CA GLU A 583 -3.58 -6.70 -16.26
C GLU A 583 -5.09 -6.59 -16.05
N PRO A 584 -5.66 -7.23 -15.02
CA PRO A 584 -7.08 -7.11 -14.75
C PRO A 584 -7.41 -5.71 -14.24
N GLN A 585 -8.58 -5.19 -14.57
CA GLN A 585 -9.06 -3.91 -14.06
C GLN A 585 -9.51 -4.08 -12.60
N SER A 586 -8.67 -3.68 -11.67
CA SER A 586 -8.84 -3.90 -10.22
C SER A 586 -10.15 -3.33 -9.66
N ALA A 587 -10.65 -2.25 -10.25
CA ALA A 587 -11.93 -1.64 -9.88
C ALA A 587 -13.14 -2.59 -10.02
N TRP A 588 -13.06 -3.55 -10.92
CA TRP A 588 -14.17 -4.46 -11.24
C TRP A 588 -14.00 -5.88 -10.72
N LEU A 589 -12.93 -6.14 -9.95
CA LEU A 589 -12.63 -7.48 -9.44
C LEU A 589 -13.39 -7.84 -8.17
N PHE A 590 -13.73 -6.84 -7.34
CA PHE A 590 -14.20 -7.11 -5.99
C PHE A 590 -15.08 -5.96 -5.47
N SER A 591 -16.24 -6.32 -4.93
CA SER A 591 -17.10 -5.45 -4.13
C SER A 591 -17.48 -6.21 -2.88
N GLY A 592 -16.90 -5.83 -1.74
CA GLY A 592 -17.07 -6.52 -0.47
C GLY A 592 -18.53 -6.56 -0.02
N THR A 593 -19.22 -5.44 -0.16
CA THR A 593 -20.65 -5.34 0.20
C THR A 593 -21.52 -6.27 -0.64
N LEU A 594 -21.23 -6.41 -1.95
CA LEU A 594 -21.94 -7.36 -2.80
C LEU A 594 -21.61 -8.80 -2.43
N LEU A 595 -20.33 -9.15 -2.28
CA LEU A 595 -19.90 -10.53 -2.03
C LEU A 595 -20.46 -11.06 -0.70
N HIS A 596 -20.47 -10.27 0.36
CA HIS A 596 -21.11 -10.65 1.62
C HIS A 596 -22.63 -10.80 1.49
N GLY A 597 -23.27 -10.01 0.64
CA GLY A 597 -24.69 -10.14 0.32
C GLY A 597 -25.00 -11.44 -0.43
N LEU A 598 -24.21 -11.74 -1.46
CA LEU A 598 -24.33 -12.96 -2.27
C LEU A 598 -24.13 -14.23 -1.41
N GLU A 599 -23.09 -14.26 -0.58
CA GLU A 599 -22.81 -15.40 0.29
C GLU A 599 -23.97 -15.68 1.26
N ALA A 600 -24.59 -14.64 1.82
CA ALA A 600 -25.74 -14.80 2.68
C ALA A 600 -26.97 -15.41 1.93
N VAL A 601 -27.17 -15.04 0.66
CA VAL A 601 -28.25 -15.56 -0.17
C VAL A 601 -27.98 -17.01 -0.57
N LEU A 602 -26.74 -17.31 -1.00
CA LEU A 602 -26.35 -18.66 -1.42
C LEU A 602 -26.40 -19.66 -0.24
N ARG A 603 -25.98 -19.26 0.95
CA ARG A 603 -26.16 -20.07 2.18
C ARG A 603 -27.64 -20.28 2.54
N GLY A 604 -28.51 -19.35 2.16
CA GLY A 604 -29.97 -19.46 2.30
C GLY A 604 -30.61 -20.47 1.33
N GLY A 605 -29.82 -21.16 0.50
CA GLY A 605 -30.30 -22.22 -0.40
C GLY A 605 -30.66 -21.74 -1.83
N HIS A 606 -30.41 -20.48 -2.16
CA HIS A 606 -30.58 -20.00 -3.53
C HIS A 606 -29.49 -20.55 -4.45
N GLN A 607 -29.83 -20.86 -5.69
CA GLN A 607 -28.88 -21.28 -6.70
C GLN A 607 -28.24 -20.06 -7.36
N ALA A 608 -26.93 -20.11 -7.64
CA ALA A 608 -26.21 -19.01 -8.28
C ALA A 608 -26.81 -18.63 -9.65
N GLU A 609 -27.22 -19.62 -10.42
CA GLU A 609 -27.84 -19.46 -11.74
C GLU A 609 -29.18 -18.72 -11.67
N SER A 610 -29.95 -18.91 -10.58
CA SER A 610 -31.23 -18.21 -10.39
C SER A 610 -31.05 -16.70 -10.20
N LEU A 611 -29.91 -16.25 -9.65
CA LEU A 611 -29.59 -14.82 -9.52
C LEU A 611 -29.27 -14.15 -10.87
N LEU A 612 -28.94 -14.94 -11.88
CA LEU A 612 -28.67 -14.48 -13.25
C LEU A 612 -29.83 -14.80 -14.24
N ALA A 613 -30.97 -15.28 -13.71
CA ALA A 613 -32.12 -15.64 -14.51
C ALA A 613 -32.58 -14.46 -15.38
N GLY A 614 -32.86 -14.75 -16.67
CA GLY A 614 -33.26 -13.74 -17.66
C GLY A 614 -32.11 -13.03 -18.37
N ALA A 615 -30.85 -13.15 -17.91
CA ALA A 615 -29.66 -12.57 -18.56
C ALA A 615 -28.73 -13.66 -19.12
N PRO A 616 -28.99 -14.19 -20.33
CA PRO A 616 -28.25 -15.33 -20.88
C PRO A 616 -26.75 -15.06 -21.03
N VAL A 617 -26.35 -13.84 -21.35
CA VAL A 617 -24.95 -13.45 -21.46
C VAL A 617 -24.25 -13.55 -20.10
N ALA A 618 -24.89 -13.09 -19.03
CA ALA A 618 -24.34 -13.18 -17.67
C ALA A 618 -24.24 -14.64 -17.19
N LEU A 619 -25.28 -15.44 -17.47
CA LEU A 619 -25.31 -16.86 -17.16
C LEU A 619 -24.23 -17.63 -17.93
N GLN A 620 -24.08 -17.36 -19.25
CA GLN A 620 -23.03 -17.97 -20.06
C GLN A 620 -21.63 -17.62 -19.51
N LEU A 621 -21.37 -16.35 -19.16
CA LEU A 621 -20.11 -15.95 -18.56
C LEU A 621 -19.86 -16.69 -17.24
N TYR A 622 -20.85 -16.76 -16.35
CA TYR A 622 -20.75 -17.51 -15.10
C TYR A 622 -20.38 -18.99 -15.32
N CYS A 623 -21.10 -19.67 -16.23
CA CYS A 623 -20.85 -21.07 -16.57
C CYS A 623 -19.45 -21.26 -17.18
N THR A 624 -18.98 -20.32 -18.01
CA THR A 624 -17.63 -20.36 -18.60
C THR A 624 -16.56 -20.26 -17.51
N LEU A 625 -16.69 -19.32 -16.57
CA LEU A 625 -15.74 -19.15 -15.46
C LEU A 625 -15.74 -20.37 -14.53
N LEU A 626 -16.92 -20.89 -14.19
CA LEU A 626 -17.06 -22.09 -13.36
C LEU A 626 -16.46 -23.31 -14.03
N GLY A 627 -16.74 -23.52 -15.32
CA GLY A 627 -16.21 -24.61 -16.12
C GLY A 627 -14.69 -24.57 -16.24
N ALA A 628 -14.09 -23.38 -16.39
CA ALA A 628 -12.64 -23.21 -16.37
C ALA A 628 -12.02 -23.64 -15.05
N ILE A 629 -12.57 -23.23 -13.91
CA ILE A 629 -12.05 -23.61 -12.58
C ILE A 629 -12.20 -25.11 -12.34
N GLN A 630 -13.33 -25.70 -12.73
CA GLN A 630 -13.55 -27.14 -12.60
C GLN A 630 -12.62 -27.94 -13.52
N GLY A 631 -12.36 -27.44 -14.74
CA GLY A 631 -11.41 -28.05 -15.69
C GLY A 631 -9.99 -28.16 -15.12
N PHE A 632 -9.50 -27.21 -14.36
CA PHE A 632 -8.22 -27.29 -13.65
C PHE A 632 -8.20 -28.43 -12.61
N VAL A 633 -9.31 -28.67 -11.91
CA VAL A 633 -9.40 -29.72 -10.88
C VAL A 633 -9.32 -31.11 -11.48
N PHE A 634 -10.08 -31.40 -12.52
CA PHE A 634 -10.10 -32.73 -13.18
C PHE A 634 -8.73 -33.14 -13.69
N GLN A 635 -7.96 -32.19 -14.23
CA GLN A 635 -6.66 -32.49 -14.81
C GLN A 635 -5.56 -32.66 -13.75
N ASN A 636 -5.62 -31.92 -12.67
CA ASN A 636 -4.68 -32.11 -11.55
C ASN A 636 -4.86 -33.50 -10.90
N GLN A 637 -6.06 -34.05 -10.86
CA GLN A 637 -6.32 -35.42 -10.38
C GLN A 637 -5.77 -36.46 -11.37
N ALA A 638 -5.96 -36.26 -12.66
CA ALA A 638 -5.42 -37.16 -13.69
C ALA A 638 -3.87 -37.19 -13.69
N ALA A 639 -3.21 -36.04 -13.48
CA ALA A 639 -1.76 -35.97 -13.39
C ALA A 639 -1.19 -36.65 -12.14
N GLN A 640 -1.93 -36.71 -11.04
CA GLN A 640 -1.53 -37.43 -9.82
C GLN A 640 -1.65 -38.96 -9.93
N HIS A 641 -2.51 -39.45 -10.83
CA HIS A 641 -2.68 -40.89 -11.08
C HIS A 641 -1.68 -41.48 -12.07
N ILE A 642 -0.83 -40.69 -12.71
CA ILE A 642 0.21 -41.15 -13.66
C ILE A 642 1.62 -41.21 -13.06
N ALA A 643 1.79 -41.07 -11.75
CA ALA A 643 3.08 -41.27 -11.09
C ALA A 643 3.38 -42.79 -10.99
N PRO A 644 4.56 -43.30 -11.47
CA PRO A 644 4.83 -44.72 -11.48
C PRO A 644 5.02 -45.26 -10.06
N PHE A 645 4.35 -46.38 -9.84
CA PHE A 645 4.55 -47.28 -8.69
C PHE A 645 6.05 -47.60 -8.56
N GLN A 646 6.72 -47.14 -7.51
CA GLN A 646 7.97 -47.72 -7.04
C GLN A 646 7.73 -48.43 -5.74
N ALA A 647 8.24 -49.68 -5.76
CA ALA A 647 7.99 -50.79 -4.89
C ALA A 647 8.33 -50.57 -3.42
N ALA A 648 7.56 -51.24 -2.61
CA ALA A 648 7.73 -51.40 -1.17
C ALA A 648 9.04 -52.12 -0.80
N GLY A 649 9.71 -51.66 0.24
CA GLY A 649 10.83 -52.26 0.90
C GLY A 649 10.78 -52.06 2.42
N THR A 650 10.21 -53.05 3.09
CA THR A 650 10.51 -53.66 4.42
C THR A 650 10.90 -52.84 5.65
N ARG A 651 10.05 -52.98 6.65
CA ARG A 651 10.26 -53.32 8.08
C ARG A 651 11.28 -52.58 8.95
N GLY A 652 10.78 -52.10 10.09
CA GLY A 652 11.55 -51.85 11.30
C GLY A 652 10.69 -51.45 12.48
N GLN A 653 10.55 -52.33 13.41
CA GLN A 653 9.75 -52.26 14.66
C GLN A 653 10.27 -51.26 15.68
N GLY A 654 9.35 -50.68 16.46
CA GLY A 654 9.44 -50.72 17.93
C GLY A 654 9.76 -49.44 18.68
N ARG A 655 8.89 -48.85 19.40
CA ARG A 655 8.80 -48.93 20.88
C ARG A 655 7.92 -47.83 21.48
N ARG A 656 7.00 -48.28 22.24
CA ARG A 656 6.18 -47.46 23.19
C ARG A 656 7.07 -46.93 24.32
N GLN A 657 6.80 -45.75 24.82
CA GLN A 657 6.76 -45.51 26.27
C GLN A 657 5.83 -44.36 26.65
N ARG A 658 5.09 -44.64 27.72
CA ARG A 658 4.14 -43.83 28.48
C ARG A 658 4.84 -42.93 29.50
N GLY A 659 4.16 -41.90 29.96
CA GLY A 659 4.37 -41.30 31.30
C GLY A 659 3.89 -39.84 31.33
N THR A 660 2.71 -39.57 31.82
CA THR A 660 2.30 -38.93 33.09
C THR A 660 2.83 -37.53 33.29
N GLY A 661 2.04 -36.47 33.32
CA GLY A 661 1.10 -36.12 34.40
C GLY A 661 1.70 -34.99 35.25
N GLY A 662 1.12 -33.80 35.32
CA GLY A 662 1.52 -32.78 36.28
C GLY A 662 0.71 -31.49 36.21
N LYS A 663 -0.02 -31.27 37.26
CA LYS A 663 -1.04 -30.25 37.50
C LYS A 663 -0.50 -28.82 37.73
N ARG A 664 -1.35 -27.86 37.31
CA ARG A 664 -1.76 -26.58 37.97
C ARG A 664 -0.72 -25.66 38.63
N ARG A 665 -0.77 -24.37 38.25
CA ARG A 665 -1.14 -23.31 39.24
C ARG A 665 -1.44 -21.96 38.56
N HIS A 666 -2.55 -21.36 38.96
CA HIS A 666 -2.97 -19.97 38.75
C HIS A 666 -2.00 -18.98 39.38
N HIS A 667 -1.78 -17.84 38.70
CA HIS A 667 -1.62 -16.57 39.41
C HIS A 667 -2.24 -15.41 38.61
N ARG A 668 -3.28 -14.84 39.23
CA ARG A 668 -3.84 -13.52 38.90
C ARG A 668 -2.85 -12.45 39.38
N ARG A 669 -2.60 -11.44 38.58
CA ARG A 669 -2.35 -10.08 39.11
C ARG A 669 -2.92 -9.04 38.16
N ARG A 670 -3.62 -8.10 38.81
CA ARG A 670 -4.28 -6.89 38.29
C ARG A 670 -3.25 -5.79 38.06
N GLY A 671 -3.60 -4.85 37.12
CA GLY A 671 -3.38 -3.43 37.34
C GLY A 671 -2.39 -2.78 36.37
N GLY A 672 -2.85 -1.78 35.67
CA GLY A 672 -2.03 -0.78 35.07
C GLY A 672 -2.71 -0.11 33.87
N ALA A 673 -3.44 0.96 34.12
CA ALA A 673 -3.92 1.86 33.09
C ALA A 673 -2.73 2.49 32.38
N SER A 674 -2.71 2.44 31.07
CA SER A 674 -1.74 3.15 30.23
C SER A 674 -2.49 4.14 29.38
N ALA A 675 -2.02 5.38 29.43
CA ALA A 675 -2.50 6.53 28.72
C ALA A 675 -2.52 6.32 27.20
N ALA A 676 -3.60 6.77 26.59
CA ALA A 676 -3.72 6.90 25.15
C ALA A 676 -2.67 7.90 24.65
N SER A 677 -1.74 7.46 23.82
CA SER A 677 -0.81 8.33 23.09
C SER A 677 -1.46 8.71 21.75
N ASP A 678 -1.64 10.01 21.59
CA ASP A 678 -2.05 10.68 20.35
C ASP A 678 -1.17 10.24 19.17
N LEU A 679 -1.78 9.61 18.18
CA LEU A 679 -1.14 9.15 16.95
C LEU A 679 -1.53 10.05 15.79
N SER A 680 -0.96 11.25 15.74
CA SER A 680 -0.98 12.05 14.50
C SER A 680 0.03 11.51 13.51
N ASN A 681 -0.40 10.62 12.62
CA ASN A 681 0.48 9.96 11.68
C ASN A 681 -0.22 9.73 10.34
N ARG A 682 0.54 9.64 9.23
CA ARG A 682 0.04 9.36 7.87
C ARG A 682 -1.03 8.25 7.80
N PHE A 683 -0.95 7.27 8.70
CA PHE A 683 -1.91 6.17 8.79
C PHE A 683 -2.94 6.34 9.92
N GLY A 684 -2.81 7.36 10.76
CA GLY A 684 -3.67 7.60 11.93
C GLY A 684 -4.58 8.82 11.80
N MET A 685 -4.45 9.61 10.72
CA MET A 685 -5.09 10.93 10.61
C MET A 685 -6.57 10.94 10.19
N LEU A 686 -7.23 9.83 10.16
CA LEU A 686 -8.63 9.78 9.72
C LEU A 686 -9.58 9.23 10.79
N THR A 687 -9.35 9.57 12.05
CA THR A 687 -10.43 9.56 13.03
C THR A 687 -11.12 10.91 12.95
N CYS A 688 -12.26 10.97 12.28
CA CYS A 688 -13.25 12.00 12.54
C CYS A 688 -13.72 11.80 13.99
N GLU A 689 -13.31 12.65 14.89
CA GLU A 689 -14.05 12.88 16.12
C GLU A 689 -15.32 13.64 15.71
N ASP A 690 -16.41 12.91 15.51
CA ASP A 690 -17.75 13.47 15.63
C ASP A 690 -17.97 13.69 17.14
N GLU A 691 -17.62 14.86 17.63
CA GLU A 691 -18.21 15.39 18.84
C GLU A 691 -19.68 15.69 18.48
N SER A 692 -20.56 14.74 18.82
CA SER A 692 -21.98 15.05 19.00
C SER A 692 -22.09 15.84 20.30
N ASP A 693 -22.29 17.15 20.19
CA ASP A 693 -22.86 17.96 21.23
C ASP A 693 -24.23 17.38 21.61
N GLU A 694 -24.35 16.77 22.75
CA GLU A 694 -25.58 16.66 23.52
C GLU A 694 -25.40 17.48 24.81
N ASP A 695 -26.20 18.55 24.91
CA ASP A 695 -26.65 19.40 26.04
C ASP A 695 -25.72 19.56 27.28
#